data_0d0b74b93db0a8ce470c0f1924628e88
#
_entry.id   0d0b74b93db0a8ce470c0f1924628e88
#
_cell.length_a   1.000
_cell.length_b   1.000
_cell.length_c   1.000
_cell.angle_alpha   90.00
_cell.angle_beta   90.00
_cell.angle_gamma   90.00
#
_symmetry.space_group_name_H-M   'P 1'
#
loop_
_entity.id
_entity.type
_entity.pdbx_description
1 polymer ?
#
loop_
_entity_poly.entity_id
_entity_poly.type
_entity_poly.pdbx_seq_one_letter_code
_entity_poly.pdbx_strand_id
1 'polypeptide(L)'
;MDLTKLNEKQVEAIKHMEGPCLVLAGAGSGKTSVLTNRIANLIENGVEPCNILAITFTNKAAKEMKERVYNLIGNLAYDIQISTFHSFGLRILKSHYELLGYDKNFVILDSDDTLTVIKKIIKECNLDPKEYNAKFVRNKISGAKNELLYPSAYEKIEYDKNIVRVYDKYVKKLKSNNSIDFDDLLLLPIELFKKNKELLLYYQEKYKYILIDEYQDTNEAQYVLTKLLADKYRNLFVVGDESQSIYSFRNANYKNILNFESHYPDTKTILLEQNYRSTKNILNAANSVIKYNKERKDKNLWCNNEVGDKVKYIRVDDEKEEASYVASKIKELVKDKVKYEDIAILYRTNAQSRVIEEYMLKNAIPYRVVGSFYFYNRKEIKDLLCYLRLIYNYKDDTSLLRIINVPKRGIGDKTIESISKVANSNNISLYEAISGGKELKFKAIIEEMRILAANLSLTEIVDMVLDKSGIRKELEDEKTMESEIRLENLEEFKSITKNYEEEVGVVSLEDFLDELTLVSDISEHTDSTDKVTLMTVHAVKGLEFDYVFVVGMEEGIFPHFNAIYDGNRSAIEEERRLCYVAITRAKKDLYLLNAKRRILFGNNQANPPSRFIEEIDSEYLCDMSKQNNVINKASKFVKEKMFNSEDVNFEIGDMISYPKYGEGVVVNVDKSIITVAFPYPYGTVKLMKNHKNIKKI
;
A
#
# COMPACT_ATOMS: atom_id res chain seq x y z
N MET A 1 -16.10 -24.28 15.90
CA MET A 1 -15.81 -23.76 14.53
C MET A 1 -16.58 -24.59 13.49
N ASP A 2 -17.29 -23.94 12.55
CA ASP A 2 -18.04 -24.65 11.50
C ASP A 2 -17.16 -24.80 10.24
N LEU A 3 -16.70 -26.03 9.98
CA LEU A 3 -15.86 -26.39 8.81
C LEU A 3 -16.68 -27.01 7.67
N THR A 4 -18.01 -27.13 7.81
CA THR A 4 -18.86 -27.85 6.84
C THR A 4 -18.95 -27.18 5.47
N LYS A 5 -18.64 -25.89 5.40
CA LYS A 5 -18.61 -25.10 4.15
C LYS A 5 -17.27 -25.16 3.41
N LEU A 6 -16.28 -25.82 3.97
CA LEU A 6 -14.93 -25.92 3.43
C LEU A 6 -14.69 -27.29 2.78
N ASN A 7 -13.88 -27.32 1.74
CA ASN A 7 -13.49 -28.57 1.11
C ASN A 7 -12.42 -29.31 1.94
N GLU A 8 -12.21 -30.60 1.63
CA GLU A 8 -11.30 -31.47 2.37
C GLU A 8 -9.87 -30.90 2.45
N LYS A 9 -9.35 -30.31 1.36
CA LYS A 9 -8.01 -29.74 1.32
C LYS A 9 -7.89 -28.45 2.17
N GLN A 10 -8.93 -27.63 2.19
CA GLN A 10 -9.00 -26.47 3.08
C GLN A 10 -9.03 -26.93 4.54
N VAL A 11 -9.83 -27.95 4.87
CA VAL A 11 -9.89 -28.52 6.23
C VAL A 11 -8.55 -29.16 6.62
N GLU A 12 -7.88 -29.88 5.69
CA GLU A 12 -6.53 -30.43 5.91
C GLU A 12 -5.53 -29.31 6.28
N ALA A 13 -5.54 -28.20 5.55
CA ALA A 13 -4.66 -27.06 5.80
C ALA A 13 -4.95 -26.36 7.15
N ILE A 14 -6.23 -26.20 7.51
CA ILE A 14 -6.65 -25.59 8.77
C ILE A 14 -6.24 -26.43 9.98
N LYS A 15 -6.38 -27.76 9.88
CA LYS A 15 -6.08 -28.70 10.96
C LYS A 15 -4.60 -29.01 11.14
N HIS A 16 -3.74 -28.61 10.21
CA HIS A 16 -2.28 -28.80 10.35
C HIS A 16 -1.76 -27.95 11.52
N MET A 17 -1.30 -28.53 12.60
CA MET A 17 -0.93 -27.79 13.83
C MET A 17 0.54 -27.36 13.82
N GLU A 18 1.47 -28.26 13.70
CA GLU A 18 2.89 -28.00 13.91
C GLU A 18 3.75 -28.33 12.70
N GLY A 19 4.90 -27.65 12.63
CA GLY A 19 5.87 -27.77 11.55
C GLY A 19 5.58 -26.88 10.36
N PRO A 20 6.50 -26.83 9.37
CA PRO A 20 6.36 -26.01 8.18
C PRO A 20 5.26 -26.53 7.25
N CYS A 21 4.40 -25.63 6.80
CA CYS A 21 3.31 -25.95 5.88
C CYS A 21 3.28 -24.96 4.72
N LEU A 22 3.28 -25.48 3.51
CA LEU A 22 3.13 -24.73 2.27
C LEU A 22 1.75 -24.99 1.66
N VAL A 23 0.92 -23.98 1.57
CA VAL A 23 -0.36 -24.03 0.88
C VAL A 23 -0.24 -23.33 -0.45
N LEU A 24 -0.16 -24.13 -1.52
CA LEU A 24 -0.18 -23.63 -2.90
C LEU A 24 -1.64 -23.47 -3.32
N ALA A 25 -2.10 -22.24 -3.38
CA ALA A 25 -3.51 -21.90 -3.48
C ALA A 25 -3.78 -21.03 -4.70
N GLY A 26 -4.48 -21.56 -5.68
CA GLY A 26 -4.82 -20.83 -6.90
C GLY A 26 -5.72 -19.61 -6.67
N ALA A 27 -5.95 -18.86 -7.74
CA ALA A 27 -6.88 -17.74 -7.70
C ALA A 27 -8.28 -18.18 -7.24
N GLY A 28 -8.92 -17.43 -6.33
CA GLY A 28 -10.28 -17.71 -5.87
C GLY A 28 -10.47 -19.02 -5.10
N SER A 29 -9.39 -19.64 -4.59
CA SER A 29 -9.44 -20.92 -3.84
C SER A 29 -9.69 -20.76 -2.34
N GLY A 30 -9.88 -19.54 -1.85
CA GLY A 30 -10.17 -19.25 -0.44
C GLY A 30 -8.94 -19.13 0.46
N LYS A 31 -7.78 -18.69 -0.07
CA LYS A 31 -6.54 -18.45 0.69
C LYS A 31 -6.76 -17.79 2.05
N THR A 32 -7.37 -16.61 2.05
CA THR A 32 -7.62 -15.83 3.28
C THR A 32 -8.57 -16.56 4.22
N SER A 33 -9.56 -17.29 3.70
CA SER A 33 -10.47 -18.11 4.51
C SER A 33 -9.71 -19.21 5.24
N VAL A 34 -8.79 -19.89 4.58
CA VAL A 34 -7.95 -20.92 5.21
C VAL A 34 -7.09 -20.32 6.31
N LEU A 35 -6.44 -19.17 6.07
CA LEU A 35 -5.62 -18.48 7.08
C LEU A 35 -6.43 -18.07 8.31
N THR A 36 -7.59 -17.43 8.13
CA THR A 36 -8.41 -16.95 9.23
C THR A 36 -9.01 -18.09 10.04
N ASN A 37 -9.49 -19.16 9.37
CA ASN A 37 -9.99 -20.34 10.04
C ASN A 37 -8.88 -21.13 10.73
N ARG A 38 -7.65 -21.16 10.19
CA ARG A 38 -6.50 -21.75 10.89
C ARG A 38 -6.18 -21.00 12.18
N ILE A 39 -6.20 -19.67 12.16
CA ILE A 39 -6.01 -18.87 13.39
C ILE A 39 -7.06 -19.27 14.44
N ALA A 40 -8.32 -19.34 14.04
CA ALA A 40 -9.39 -19.77 14.96
C ALA A 40 -9.16 -21.21 15.48
N ASN A 41 -8.74 -22.14 14.60
CA ASN A 41 -8.42 -23.51 15.00
C ASN A 41 -7.25 -23.60 15.99
N LEU A 42 -6.20 -22.79 15.82
CA LEU A 42 -5.08 -22.72 16.75
C LEU A 42 -5.56 -22.28 18.15
N ILE A 43 -6.41 -21.25 18.24
CA ILE A 43 -6.98 -20.76 19.50
C ILE A 43 -7.88 -21.83 20.15
N GLU A 44 -8.77 -22.50 19.38
CA GLU A 44 -9.61 -23.58 19.89
C GLU A 44 -8.80 -24.76 20.46
N ASN A 45 -7.58 -24.97 19.93
CA ASN A 45 -6.66 -26.00 20.41
C ASN A 45 -5.70 -25.49 21.52
N GLY A 46 -5.99 -24.35 22.13
CA GLY A 46 -5.28 -23.86 23.32
C GLY A 46 -4.03 -23.03 23.03
N VAL A 47 -3.80 -22.59 21.80
CA VAL A 47 -2.71 -21.66 21.48
C VAL A 47 -3.10 -20.26 21.97
N GLU A 48 -2.25 -19.65 22.78
CA GLU A 48 -2.46 -18.27 23.24
C GLU A 48 -2.45 -17.28 22.06
N PRO A 49 -3.41 -16.34 21.97
CA PRO A 49 -3.51 -15.38 20.88
C PRO A 49 -2.22 -14.58 20.66
N CYS A 50 -1.53 -14.17 21.72
CA CYS A 50 -0.28 -13.40 21.66
C CYS A 50 0.89 -14.19 21.07
N ASN A 51 0.78 -15.53 20.97
CA ASN A 51 1.79 -16.39 20.34
C ASN A 51 1.61 -16.53 18.82
N ILE A 52 0.60 -15.87 18.24
CA ILE A 52 0.32 -15.94 16.81
C ILE A 52 0.73 -14.63 16.12
N LEU A 53 1.55 -14.75 15.06
CA LEU A 53 1.91 -13.69 14.14
C LEU A 53 1.34 -14.01 12.76
N ALA A 54 0.45 -13.18 12.25
CA ALA A 54 -0.09 -13.28 10.90
C ALA A 54 0.34 -12.06 10.07
N ILE A 55 0.99 -12.31 8.94
CA ILE A 55 1.52 -11.27 8.07
C ILE A 55 0.84 -11.33 6.72
N THR A 56 0.42 -10.15 6.22
CA THR A 56 -0.12 -9.97 4.89
C THR A 56 0.71 -8.97 4.10
N PHE A 57 0.42 -8.83 2.80
CA PHE A 57 1.18 -7.92 1.93
C PHE A 57 0.71 -6.46 2.04
N THR A 58 -0.58 -6.21 2.34
CA THR A 58 -1.16 -4.86 2.36
C THR A 58 -1.88 -4.56 3.66
N ASN A 59 -1.91 -3.29 4.07
CA ASN A 59 -2.64 -2.86 5.27
C ASN A 59 -4.14 -3.15 5.17
N LYS A 60 -4.72 -3.02 3.97
CA LYS A 60 -6.12 -3.39 3.71
C LYS A 60 -6.36 -4.88 3.99
N ALA A 61 -5.50 -5.76 3.47
CA ALA A 61 -5.60 -7.20 3.71
C ALA A 61 -5.42 -7.53 5.20
N ALA A 62 -4.52 -6.81 5.91
CA ALA A 62 -4.34 -6.97 7.35
C ALA A 62 -5.59 -6.56 8.14
N LYS A 63 -6.22 -5.43 7.79
CA LYS A 63 -7.49 -4.97 8.39
C LYS A 63 -8.60 -5.98 8.14
N GLU A 64 -8.80 -6.41 6.89
CA GLU A 64 -9.80 -7.40 6.51
C GLU A 64 -9.58 -8.76 7.22
N MET A 65 -8.33 -9.22 7.30
CA MET A 65 -7.99 -10.45 8.03
C MET A 65 -8.34 -10.30 9.51
N LYS A 66 -8.04 -9.17 10.13
CA LYS A 66 -8.35 -8.89 11.52
C LYS A 66 -9.86 -8.88 11.78
N GLU A 67 -10.65 -8.27 10.91
CA GLU A 67 -12.11 -8.26 10.98
C GLU A 67 -12.69 -9.68 10.85
N ARG A 68 -12.19 -10.46 9.89
CA ARG A 68 -12.62 -11.86 9.70
C ARG A 68 -12.28 -12.74 10.90
N VAL A 69 -11.08 -12.58 11.48
CA VAL A 69 -10.67 -13.29 12.70
C VAL A 69 -11.54 -12.86 13.88
N TYR A 70 -11.81 -11.55 14.01
CA TYR A 70 -12.73 -11.05 15.05
C TYR A 70 -14.13 -11.67 14.95
N ASN A 71 -14.67 -11.83 13.75
CA ASN A 71 -15.97 -12.48 13.54
C ASN A 71 -15.96 -13.97 13.92
N LEU A 72 -14.80 -14.63 13.95
CA LEU A 72 -14.68 -16.04 14.32
C LEU A 72 -14.44 -16.26 15.80
N ILE A 73 -13.61 -15.43 16.44
CA ILE A 73 -13.16 -15.66 17.84
C ILE A 73 -13.41 -14.46 18.78
N GLY A 74 -14.09 -13.42 18.30
CA GLY A 74 -14.43 -12.25 19.12
C GLY A 74 -13.21 -11.47 19.59
N ASN A 75 -13.24 -10.98 20.81
CA ASN A 75 -12.23 -10.09 21.39
C ASN A 75 -10.81 -10.68 21.44
N LEU A 76 -10.66 -11.99 21.43
CA LEU A 76 -9.33 -12.63 21.37
C LEU A 76 -8.53 -12.24 20.16
N ALA A 77 -9.20 -11.79 19.07
CA ALA A 77 -8.54 -11.29 17.86
C ALA A 77 -7.65 -10.06 18.10
N TYR A 78 -7.89 -9.27 19.14
CA TYR A 78 -7.10 -8.07 19.45
C TYR A 78 -5.70 -8.39 20.00
N ASP A 79 -5.51 -9.55 20.58
CA ASP A 79 -4.23 -10.01 21.15
C ASP A 79 -3.35 -10.68 20.11
N ILE A 80 -3.89 -10.98 18.92
CA ILE A 80 -3.13 -11.56 17.79
C ILE A 80 -2.41 -10.44 17.07
N GLN A 81 -1.12 -10.66 16.73
CA GLN A 81 -0.39 -9.74 15.89
C GLN A 81 -0.73 -9.99 14.41
N ILE A 82 -1.62 -9.16 13.84
CA ILE A 82 -1.97 -9.18 12.41
C ILE A 82 -1.51 -7.86 11.80
N SER A 83 -0.59 -7.91 10.82
CA SER A 83 -0.01 -6.71 10.20
C SER A 83 0.68 -7.00 8.87
N THR A 84 1.23 -5.96 8.21
CA THR A 84 2.18 -6.13 7.12
C THR A 84 3.59 -6.33 7.66
N PHE A 85 4.54 -6.80 6.82
CA PHE A 85 5.95 -6.89 7.17
C PHE A 85 6.52 -5.55 7.66
N HIS A 86 6.24 -4.46 6.95
CA HIS A 86 6.73 -3.13 7.30
C HIS A 86 6.13 -2.61 8.60
N SER A 87 4.83 -2.80 8.82
CA SER A 87 4.18 -2.42 10.08
C SER A 87 4.73 -3.22 11.27
N PHE A 88 5.04 -4.50 11.05
CA PHE A 88 5.69 -5.33 12.06
C PHE A 88 7.12 -4.87 12.36
N GLY A 89 7.90 -4.59 11.31
CA GLY A 89 9.25 -4.03 11.44
C GLY A 89 9.26 -2.69 12.19
N LEU A 90 8.35 -1.78 11.82
CA LEU A 90 8.18 -0.51 12.52
C LEU A 90 7.89 -0.70 14.02
N ARG A 91 7.02 -1.65 14.37
CA ARG A 91 6.70 -1.96 15.77
C ARG A 91 7.93 -2.44 16.53
N ILE A 92 8.79 -3.28 15.92
CA ILE A 92 10.06 -3.72 16.52
C ILE A 92 10.96 -2.51 16.74
N LEU A 93 11.12 -1.65 15.71
CA LEU A 93 11.98 -0.47 15.78
C LEU A 93 11.51 0.53 16.85
N LYS A 94 10.20 0.80 16.93
CA LYS A 94 9.63 1.67 17.98
C LYS A 94 9.84 1.14 19.40
N SER A 95 9.93 -0.18 19.56
CA SER A 95 10.18 -0.79 20.87
C SER A 95 11.67 -0.84 21.25
N HIS A 96 12.59 -0.77 20.28
CA HIS A 96 14.01 -1.05 20.49
C HIS A 96 14.96 -0.07 19.74
N TYR A 97 14.45 1.14 19.41
CA TYR A 97 15.18 2.17 18.66
C TYR A 97 16.54 2.52 19.31
N GLU A 98 16.62 2.51 20.65
CA GLU A 98 17.83 2.81 21.41
C GLU A 98 18.98 1.85 21.11
N LEU A 99 18.68 0.55 20.95
CA LEU A 99 19.67 -0.47 20.63
C LEU A 99 20.32 -0.27 19.25
N LEU A 100 19.64 0.50 18.39
CA LEU A 100 20.14 0.90 17.08
C LEU A 100 20.74 2.33 17.12
N GLY A 101 20.69 3.02 18.26
CA GLY A 101 21.16 4.39 18.45
C GLY A 101 20.32 5.42 17.69
N TYR A 102 19.00 5.26 17.65
CA TYR A 102 18.02 6.27 17.21
C TYR A 102 17.36 6.92 18.43
N ASP A 103 16.82 8.13 18.22
CA ASP A 103 15.93 8.76 19.21
C ASP A 103 14.51 8.21 19.02
N LYS A 104 13.65 8.35 20.04
CA LYS A 104 12.25 7.87 20.02
C LYS A 104 11.44 8.40 18.85
N ASN A 105 11.68 9.64 18.47
CA ASN A 105 10.95 10.38 17.44
C ASN A 105 11.63 10.34 16.07
N PHE A 106 12.22 9.21 15.69
CA PHE A 106 12.76 9.06 14.33
C PHE A 106 11.66 9.21 13.27
N VAL A 107 12.03 9.73 12.10
CA VAL A 107 11.12 9.96 10.96
C VAL A 107 11.35 8.92 9.87
N ILE A 108 10.25 8.48 9.26
CA ILE A 108 10.29 7.60 8.09
C ILE A 108 10.18 8.46 6.83
N LEU A 109 11.22 8.47 6.01
CA LEU A 109 11.24 9.21 4.76
C LEU A 109 10.48 8.48 3.65
N ASP A 110 9.66 9.22 2.91
CA ASP A 110 9.02 8.69 1.72
C ASP A 110 9.98 8.68 0.49
N SER A 111 9.46 8.20 -0.64
CA SER A 111 10.24 8.09 -1.89
C SER A 111 10.81 9.41 -2.40
N ASP A 112 10.10 10.52 -2.24
CA ASP A 112 10.54 11.83 -2.76
C ASP A 112 11.49 12.52 -1.80
N ASP A 113 11.28 12.35 -0.49
CA ASP A 113 12.20 12.79 0.54
C ASP A 113 13.54 12.07 0.36
N THR A 114 13.49 10.75 0.17
CA THR A 114 14.67 9.92 -0.16
C THR A 114 15.39 10.42 -1.42
N LEU A 115 14.65 10.72 -2.50
CA LEU A 115 15.24 11.28 -3.72
C LEU A 115 15.89 12.64 -3.47
N THR A 116 15.31 13.46 -2.61
CA THR A 116 15.85 14.79 -2.28
C THR A 116 17.17 14.66 -1.53
N VAL A 117 17.26 13.75 -0.57
CA VAL A 117 18.51 13.45 0.16
C VAL A 117 19.57 12.92 -0.80
N ILE A 118 19.24 11.96 -1.68
CA ILE A 118 20.17 11.39 -2.65
C ILE A 118 20.66 12.44 -3.65
N LYS A 119 19.80 13.32 -4.18
CA LYS A 119 20.19 14.45 -5.06
C LYS A 119 21.24 15.34 -4.39
N LYS A 120 21.05 15.65 -3.10
CA LYS A 120 22.00 16.46 -2.33
C LYS A 120 23.34 15.74 -2.20
N ILE A 121 23.34 14.44 -1.90
CA ILE A 121 24.57 13.64 -1.73
C ILE A 121 25.31 13.51 -3.08
N ILE A 122 24.62 13.31 -4.21
CA ILE A 122 25.23 13.28 -5.55
C ILE A 122 25.97 14.57 -5.82
N LYS A 123 25.36 15.74 -5.52
CA LYS A 123 26.00 17.06 -5.63
C LYS A 123 27.21 17.18 -4.70
N GLU A 124 27.11 16.74 -3.45
CA GLU A 124 28.22 16.75 -2.47
C GLU A 124 29.36 15.82 -2.85
N CYS A 125 29.10 14.80 -3.65
CA CYS A 125 30.12 13.90 -4.22
C CYS A 125 30.75 14.45 -5.50
N ASN A 126 30.31 15.61 -6.02
CA ASN A 126 30.70 16.21 -7.29
C ASN A 126 30.45 15.27 -8.49
N LEU A 127 29.34 14.53 -8.46
CA LEU A 127 28.93 13.63 -9.55
C LEU A 127 27.97 14.33 -10.51
N ASP A 128 28.05 14.03 -11.82
CA ASP A 128 27.15 14.58 -12.81
C ASP A 128 25.72 14.00 -12.65
N PRO A 129 24.68 14.84 -12.37
CA PRO A 129 23.30 14.36 -12.22
C PRO A 129 22.71 13.73 -13.49
N LYS A 130 23.30 13.95 -14.65
CA LYS A 130 22.88 13.32 -15.92
C LYS A 130 23.32 11.86 -15.99
N GLU A 131 24.52 11.58 -15.51
CA GLU A 131 25.08 10.22 -15.41
C GLU A 131 24.52 9.50 -14.17
N TYR A 132 24.54 10.17 -13.01
CA TYR A 132 24.04 9.64 -11.74
C TYR A 132 22.64 10.19 -11.44
N ASN A 133 21.65 9.76 -12.22
CA ASN A 133 20.26 10.15 -11.96
C ASN A 133 19.83 9.66 -10.57
N ALA A 134 19.31 10.57 -9.73
CA ALA A 134 18.96 10.26 -8.34
C ALA A 134 17.94 9.12 -8.22
N LYS A 135 17.01 8.98 -9.17
CA LYS A 135 16.03 7.89 -9.21
C LYS A 135 16.70 6.55 -9.48
N PHE A 136 17.67 6.53 -10.40
CA PHE A 136 18.47 5.35 -10.71
C PHE A 136 19.29 4.92 -9.48
N VAL A 137 20.02 5.87 -8.86
CA VAL A 137 20.84 5.61 -7.66
C VAL A 137 19.99 5.12 -6.50
N ARG A 138 18.81 5.74 -6.26
CA ARG A 138 17.85 5.30 -5.25
C ARG A 138 17.43 3.85 -5.48
N ASN A 139 17.09 3.49 -6.71
CA ASN A 139 16.65 2.12 -7.03
C ASN A 139 17.79 1.11 -6.78
N LYS A 140 19.04 1.46 -7.08
CA LYS A 140 20.21 0.63 -6.75
C LYS A 140 20.39 0.45 -5.24
N ILE A 141 20.24 1.52 -4.46
CA ILE A 141 20.33 1.48 -2.99
C ILE A 141 19.19 0.64 -2.40
N SER A 142 17.96 0.85 -2.85
CA SER A 142 16.80 0.07 -2.42
C SER A 142 16.97 -1.42 -2.74
N GLY A 143 17.42 -1.75 -3.97
CA GLY A 143 17.76 -3.13 -4.34
C GLY A 143 18.79 -3.75 -3.38
N ALA A 144 19.88 -3.04 -3.10
CA ALA A 144 20.91 -3.50 -2.17
C ALA A 144 20.35 -3.73 -0.75
N LYS A 145 19.51 -2.81 -0.23
CA LYS A 145 18.87 -2.97 1.08
C LYS A 145 17.94 -4.19 1.13
N ASN A 146 17.13 -4.40 0.09
CA ASN A 146 16.22 -5.54 -0.01
C ASN A 146 16.96 -6.88 -0.12
N GLU A 147 18.18 -6.90 -0.64
CA GLU A 147 19.10 -8.04 -0.67
C GLU A 147 19.99 -8.13 0.59
N LEU A 148 19.74 -7.30 1.60
CA LEU A 148 20.51 -7.22 2.86
C LEU A 148 22.00 -6.88 2.67
N LEU A 149 22.32 -6.14 1.61
CA LEU A 149 23.68 -5.71 1.29
C LEU A 149 23.93 -4.30 1.85
N TYR A 150 24.61 -4.23 2.98
CA TYR A 150 25.14 -2.96 3.52
C TYR A 150 26.22 -2.37 2.62
N PRO A 151 26.55 -1.07 2.71
CA PRO A 151 27.53 -0.44 1.82
C PRO A 151 28.85 -1.23 1.67
N SER A 152 29.39 -1.77 2.77
CA SER A 152 30.62 -2.57 2.76
C SER A 152 30.49 -3.93 2.06
N ALA A 153 29.30 -4.55 2.10
CA ALA A 153 29.02 -5.78 1.37
C ALA A 153 28.71 -5.48 -0.09
N TYR A 154 27.94 -4.42 -0.35
CA TYR A 154 27.56 -3.97 -1.69
C TYR A 154 28.80 -3.56 -2.52
N GLU A 155 29.83 -2.98 -1.89
CA GLU A 155 31.13 -2.65 -2.52
C GLU A 155 31.83 -3.81 -3.22
N LYS A 156 31.55 -5.05 -2.78
CA LYS A 156 32.18 -6.24 -3.35
C LYS A 156 31.55 -6.70 -4.66
N ILE A 157 30.33 -6.28 -4.93
CA ILE A 157 29.55 -6.72 -6.09
C ILE A 157 29.21 -5.58 -7.06
N GLU A 158 29.12 -4.33 -6.57
CA GLU A 158 28.85 -3.16 -7.41
C GLU A 158 30.16 -2.64 -8.01
N TYR A 159 30.19 -2.57 -9.34
CA TYR A 159 31.39 -2.09 -10.07
C TYR A 159 31.54 -0.58 -9.98
N ASP A 160 30.45 0.16 -9.88
CA ASP A 160 30.49 1.62 -9.78
C ASP A 160 30.69 2.06 -8.32
N LYS A 161 31.93 2.40 -8.00
CA LYS A 161 32.33 2.86 -6.65
C LYS A 161 31.68 4.19 -6.24
N ASN A 162 31.20 4.99 -7.19
CA ASN A 162 30.49 6.22 -6.89
C ASN A 162 29.10 5.92 -6.29
N ILE A 163 28.40 4.90 -6.82
CA ILE A 163 27.12 4.44 -6.24
C ILE A 163 27.33 3.95 -4.81
N VAL A 164 28.37 3.16 -4.55
CA VAL A 164 28.71 2.69 -3.21
C VAL A 164 29.00 3.86 -2.27
N ARG A 165 29.78 4.85 -2.73
CA ARG A 165 30.09 6.06 -1.97
C ARG A 165 28.84 6.88 -1.63
N VAL A 166 27.90 7.01 -2.58
CA VAL A 166 26.62 7.68 -2.35
C VAL A 166 25.80 6.89 -1.33
N TYR A 167 25.76 5.57 -1.44
CA TYR A 167 25.04 4.71 -0.50
C TYR A 167 25.58 4.83 0.92
N ASP A 168 26.90 4.78 1.12
CA ASP A 168 27.51 4.94 2.45
C ASP A 168 27.18 6.30 3.07
N LYS A 169 27.31 7.39 2.29
CA LYS A 169 26.93 8.72 2.75
C LYS A 169 25.43 8.84 3.04
N TYR A 170 24.59 8.16 2.26
CA TYR A 170 23.14 8.15 2.43
C TYR A 170 22.76 7.52 3.78
N VAL A 171 23.29 6.33 4.10
CA VAL A 171 23.04 5.68 5.39
C VAL A 171 23.50 6.55 6.55
N LYS A 172 24.70 7.16 6.46
CA LYS A 172 25.21 8.07 7.48
C LYS A 172 24.32 9.31 7.65
N LYS A 173 23.82 9.86 6.53
CA LYS A 173 22.94 11.05 6.56
C LYS A 173 21.59 10.73 7.17
N LEU A 174 20.97 9.60 6.84
CA LEU A 174 19.75 9.15 7.49
C LEU A 174 19.95 9.05 9.01
N LYS A 175 21.02 8.41 9.42
CA LYS A 175 21.34 8.22 10.84
C LYS A 175 21.53 9.55 11.57
N SER A 176 22.27 10.49 10.98
CA SER A 176 22.50 11.83 11.60
C SER A 176 21.23 12.68 11.70
N ASN A 177 20.26 12.47 10.82
CA ASN A 177 18.97 13.16 10.82
C ASN A 177 17.91 12.47 11.68
N ASN A 178 18.28 11.43 12.43
CA ASN A 178 17.32 10.59 13.14
C ASN A 178 16.18 10.12 12.24
N SER A 179 16.54 9.65 11.04
CA SER A 179 15.58 9.25 10.00
C SER A 179 15.92 7.87 9.47
N ILE A 180 14.91 7.17 8.97
CA ILE A 180 15.02 5.88 8.27
C ILE A 180 14.22 5.99 6.97
N ASP A 181 14.50 5.13 6.01
CA ASP A 181 13.62 4.99 4.84
C ASP A 181 12.72 3.74 4.96
N PHE A 182 11.91 3.52 3.94
CA PHE A 182 10.95 2.42 3.95
C PHE A 182 11.62 1.03 3.95
N ASP A 183 12.77 0.88 3.27
CA ASP A 183 13.53 -0.37 3.25
C ASP A 183 14.16 -0.67 4.62
N ASP A 184 14.51 0.36 5.39
CA ASP A 184 15.06 0.23 6.74
C ASP A 184 14.06 -0.40 7.73
N LEU A 185 12.74 -0.31 7.46
CA LEU A 185 11.72 -0.99 8.27
C LEU A 185 11.89 -2.52 8.28
N LEU A 186 12.57 -3.09 7.27
CA LEU A 186 12.89 -4.51 7.20
C LEU A 186 14.34 -4.78 7.57
N LEU A 187 15.25 -3.96 7.05
CA LEU A 187 16.70 -4.15 7.22
C LEU A 187 17.14 -4.02 8.68
N LEU A 188 16.70 -2.96 9.37
CA LEU A 188 17.13 -2.69 10.75
C LEU A 188 16.61 -3.71 11.78
N PRO A 189 15.36 -4.23 11.73
CA PRO A 189 14.95 -5.35 12.58
C PRO A 189 15.80 -6.61 12.39
N ILE A 190 16.18 -6.93 11.13
CA ILE A 190 17.06 -8.07 10.85
C ILE A 190 18.45 -7.84 11.45
N GLU A 191 18.98 -6.64 11.31
CA GLU A 191 20.26 -6.26 11.93
C GLU A 191 20.21 -6.38 13.45
N LEU A 192 19.14 -5.87 14.04
CA LEU A 192 18.90 -5.93 15.49
C LEU A 192 18.88 -7.39 15.98
N PHE A 193 18.17 -8.28 15.31
CA PHE A 193 18.08 -9.69 15.66
C PHE A 193 19.40 -10.44 15.45
N LYS A 194 20.17 -10.09 14.41
CA LYS A 194 21.52 -10.67 14.19
C LYS A 194 22.52 -10.26 15.27
N LYS A 195 22.43 -9.01 15.75
CA LYS A 195 23.31 -8.46 16.79
C LYS A 195 22.90 -8.84 18.21
N ASN A 196 21.61 -8.97 18.48
CA ASN A 196 21.07 -9.24 19.80
C ASN A 196 20.28 -10.57 19.82
N LYS A 197 20.97 -11.65 20.21
CA LYS A 197 20.41 -13.01 20.27
C LYS A 197 19.32 -13.17 21.32
N GLU A 198 19.40 -12.45 22.42
CA GLU A 198 18.40 -12.51 23.50
C GLU A 198 17.09 -11.87 23.03
N LEU A 199 17.18 -10.76 22.32
CA LEU A 199 16.01 -10.13 21.72
C LEU A 199 15.37 -11.01 20.65
N LEU A 200 16.17 -11.65 19.79
CA LEU A 200 15.64 -12.62 18.83
C LEU A 200 14.91 -13.75 19.55
N LEU A 201 15.51 -14.32 20.61
CA LEU A 201 14.89 -15.38 21.40
C LEU A 201 13.56 -14.93 22.01
N TYR A 202 13.51 -13.70 22.56
CA TYR A 202 12.27 -13.12 23.08
C TYR A 202 11.15 -13.11 22.02
N TYR A 203 11.45 -12.66 20.78
CA TYR A 203 10.45 -12.63 19.71
C TYR A 203 10.09 -14.03 19.20
N GLN A 204 11.02 -14.98 19.18
CA GLN A 204 10.74 -16.38 18.86
C GLN A 204 9.82 -17.03 19.90
N GLU A 205 10.05 -16.79 21.21
CA GLU A 205 9.18 -17.27 22.29
C GLU A 205 7.80 -16.64 22.25
N LYS A 206 7.74 -15.36 21.86
CA LYS A 206 6.48 -14.64 21.74
C LYS A 206 5.64 -15.14 20.56
N TYR A 207 6.25 -15.36 19.40
CA TYR A 207 5.53 -15.73 18.17
C TYR A 207 5.87 -17.17 17.78
N LYS A 208 5.20 -18.12 18.43
CA LYS A 208 5.40 -19.55 18.19
C LYS A 208 4.77 -20.05 16.91
N TYR A 209 3.74 -19.36 16.41
CA TYR A 209 3.02 -19.69 15.18
C TYR A 209 3.05 -18.48 14.23
N ILE A 210 3.65 -18.67 13.06
CA ILE A 210 3.83 -17.63 12.06
C ILE A 210 3.04 -18.02 10.81
N LEU A 211 2.13 -17.15 10.39
CA LEU A 211 1.30 -17.33 9.19
C LEU A 211 1.57 -16.20 8.21
N ILE A 212 1.82 -16.51 6.95
CA ILE A 212 2.12 -15.51 5.91
C ILE A 212 1.22 -15.74 4.71
N ASP A 213 0.49 -14.68 4.34
CA ASP A 213 -0.29 -14.62 3.10
C ASP A 213 0.55 -14.06 1.96
N GLU A 214 0.17 -14.38 0.71
CA GLU A 214 0.83 -13.92 -0.52
C GLU A 214 2.37 -14.13 -0.51
N TYR A 215 2.82 -15.30 -0.03
CA TYR A 215 4.24 -15.58 0.19
C TYR A 215 5.10 -15.47 -1.07
N GLN A 216 4.52 -15.64 -2.27
CA GLN A 216 5.19 -15.46 -3.56
C GLN A 216 5.65 -14.02 -3.83
N ASP A 217 5.13 -13.04 -3.10
CA ASP A 217 5.50 -11.62 -3.26
C ASP A 217 6.59 -11.18 -2.29
N THR A 218 7.11 -12.09 -1.46
CA THR A 218 8.18 -11.76 -0.49
C THR A 218 9.51 -11.49 -1.18
N ASN A 219 10.24 -10.49 -0.69
CA ASN A 219 11.64 -10.23 -1.05
C ASN A 219 12.61 -10.97 -0.11
N GLU A 220 13.92 -10.84 -0.35
CA GLU A 220 14.94 -11.51 0.44
C GLU A 220 14.95 -11.04 1.91
N ALA A 221 14.78 -9.75 2.19
CA ALA A 221 14.71 -9.23 3.54
C ALA A 221 13.52 -9.82 4.32
N GLN A 222 12.34 -9.89 3.71
CA GLN A 222 11.15 -10.49 4.30
C GLN A 222 11.32 -12.00 4.54
N TYR A 223 11.94 -12.69 3.59
CA TYR A 223 12.29 -14.10 3.74
C TYR A 223 13.24 -14.34 4.93
N VAL A 224 14.32 -13.55 5.02
CA VAL A 224 15.30 -13.69 6.12
C VAL A 224 14.67 -13.32 7.48
N LEU A 225 13.86 -12.27 7.55
CA LEU A 225 13.13 -11.91 8.77
C LEU A 225 12.21 -13.07 9.23
N THR A 226 11.45 -13.65 8.30
CA THR A 226 10.59 -14.80 8.54
C THR A 226 11.38 -15.98 9.06
N LYS A 227 12.50 -16.32 8.41
CA LYS A 227 13.38 -17.42 8.78
C LYS A 227 13.92 -17.24 10.20
N LEU A 228 14.45 -16.06 10.53
CA LEU A 228 14.96 -15.75 11.87
C LEU A 228 13.90 -15.97 12.95
N LEU A 229 12.67 -15.52 12.71
CA LEU A 229 11.59 -15.66 13.68
C LEU A 229 11.11 -17.11 13.81
N ALA A 230 11.02 -17.84 12.70
CA ALA A 230 10.50 -19.21 12.67
C ALA A 230 11.50 -20.28 13.15
N ASP A 231 12.80 -19.96 13.21
CA ASP A 231 13.91 -20.94 13.35
C ASP A 231 13.77 -21.82 14.58
N LYS A 232 13.21 -21.31 15.70
CA LYS A 232 13.08 -22.06 16.94
C LYS A 232 11.95 -23.08 16.94
N TYR A 233 10.74 -22.67 16.61
CA TYR A 233 9.53 -23.51 16.69
C TYR A 233 9.15 -24.15 15.36
N ARG A 234 9.60 -23.59 14.25
CA ARG A 234 9.34 -24.05 12.87
C ARG A 234 7.85 -24.15 12.48
N ASN A 235 6.95 -23.59 13.28
CA ASN A 235 5.52 -23.55 12.97
C ASN A 235 5.25 -22.39 11.97
N LEU A 236 5.76 -22.57 10.76
CA LEU A 236 5.65 -21.62 9.67
C LEU A 236 4.63 -22.10 8.65
N PHE A 237 3.53 -21.38 8.54
CA PHE A 237 2.44 -21.66 7.61
C PHE A 237 2.40 -20.56 6.55
N VAL A 238 2.74 -20.91 5.32
CA VAL A 238 2.76 -19.96 4.19
C VAL A 238 1.70 -20.31 3.16
N VAL A 239 1.01 -19.29 2.69
CA VAL A 239 -0.01 -19.42 1.64
C VAL A 239 0.40 -18.52 0.47
N GLY A 240 0.28 -19.04 -0.74
CA GLY A 240 0.61 -18.25 -1.92
C GLY A 240 0.29 -18.95 -3.25
N ASP A 241 0.50 -18.19 -4.31
CA ASP A 241 0.31 -18.62 -5.70
C ASP A 241 1.44 -18.02 -6.56
N GLU A 242 2.41 -18.82 -6.96
CA GLU A 242 3.50 -18.36 -7.83
C GLU A 242 3.00 -17.80 -9.16
N SER A 243 1.84 -18.26 -9.63
CA SER A 243 1.18 -17.73 -10.83
C SER A 243 0.57 -16.33 -10.65
N GLN A 244 0.52 -15.82 -9.41
CA GLN A 244 0.11 -14.47 -9.07
C GLN A 244 1.26 -13.58 -8.59
N SER A 245 2.53 -13.99 -8.77
CA SER A 245 3.69 -13.15 -8.47
C SER A 245 3.89 -12.11 -9.58
N ILE A 246 3.58 -10.85 -9.26
CA ILE A 246 3.55 -9.72 -10.20
C ILE A 246 4.28 -8.46 -9.66
N TYR A 247 5.11 -8.61 -8.65
CA TYR A 247 5.81 -7.51 -7.98
C TYR A 247 7.34 -7.63 -8.04
N SER A 248 7.90 -8.23 -9.11
CA SER A 248 9.37 -8.30 -9.27
C SER A 248 10.01 -6.92 -9.35
N PHE A 249 9.32 -5.93 -9.90
CA PHE A 249 9.75 -4.53 -9.91
C PHE A 249 9.85 -3.89 -8.50
N ARG A 250 9.32 -4.56 -7.47
CA ARG A 250 9.48 -4.25 -6.03
C ARG A 250 10.41 -5.25 -5.32
N ASN A 251 11.29 -5.92 -6.07
CA ASN A 251 12.21 -6.95 -5.60
C ASN A 251 11.52 -8.21 -5.02
N ALA A 252 10.24 -8.47 -5.35
CA ALA A 252 9.60 -9.72 -5.00
C ALA A 252 10.31 -10.89 -5.67
N ASN A 253 10.58 -11.96 -4.90
CA ASN A 253 11.26 -13.14 -5.37
C ASN A 253 10.35 -14.37 -5.27
N TYR A 254 9.64 -14.68 -6.37
CA TYR A 254 8.75 -15.85 -6.42
C TYR A 254 9.48 -17.19 -6.20
N LYS A 255 10.83 -17.23 -6.30
CA LYS A 255 11.61 -18.42 -5.98
C LYS A 255 11.53 -18.77 -4.49
N ASN A 256 11.18 -17.82 -3.61
CA ASN A 256 11.00 -18.09 -2.19
C ASN A 256 9.89 -19.15 -1.96
N ILE A 257 8.77 -19.06 -2.69
CA ILE A 257 7.70 -20.06 -2.58
C ILE A 257 8.05 -21.35 -3.33
N LEU A 258 8.71 -21.27 -4.49
CA LEU A 258 9.12 -22.46 -5.25
C LEU A 258 10.14 -23.32 -4.50
N ASN A 259 11.07 -22.69 -3.79
CA ASN A 259 12.16 -23.33 -3.06
C ASN A 259 11.82 -23.60 -1.58
N PHE A 260 10.59 -23.36 -1.14
CA PHE A 260 10.20 -23.50 0.27
C PHE A 260 10.50 -24.91 0.80
N GLU A 261 10.15 -25.95 0.04
CA GLU A 261 10.40 -27.35 0.40
C GLU A 261 11.90 -27.69 0.49
N SER A 262 12.74 -27.00 -0.29
CA SER A 262 14.21 -27.16 -0.21
C SER A 262 14.77 -26.55 1.06
N HIS A 263 14.17 -25.44 1.53
CA HIS A 263 14.57 -24.76 2.76
C HIS A 263 14.03 -25.46 4.02
N TYR A 264 12.88 -26.13 3.88
CA TYR A 264 12.20 -26.88 4.95
C TYR A 264 11.84 -28.28 4.42
N PRO A 265 12.76 -29.26 4.47
CA PRO A 265 12.55 -30.59 3.87
C PRO A 265 11.38 -31.40 4.47
N ASP A 266 10.96 -31.06 5.68
CA ASP A 266 9.84 -31.66 6.40
C ASP A 266 8.49 -30.93 6.14
N THR A 267 8.43 -30.11 5.10
CA THR A 267 7.24 -29.35 4.75
C THR A 267 6.06 -30.21 4.38
N LYS A 268 4.90 -29.94 4.97
CA LYS A 268 3.61 -30.42 4.48
C LYS A 268 3.13 -29.50 3.36
N THR A 269 3.06 -30.00 2.13
CA THR A 269 2.54 -29.25 0.99
C THR A 269 1.07 -29.62 0.73
N ILE A 270 0.20 -28.60 0.59
CA ILE A 270 -1.24 -28.76 0.33
C ILE A 270 -1.62 -27.91 -0.88
N LEU A 271 -2.32 -28.52 -1.85
CA LEU A 271 -2.78 -27.85 -3.07
C LEU A 271 -4.26 -27.46 -2.93
N LEU A 272 -4.56 -26.16 -3.09
CA LEU A 272 -5.94 -25.66 -3.16
C LEU A 272 -6.27 -25.30 -4.61
N GLU A 273 -6.85 -26.24 -5.34
CA GLU A 273 -7.12 -26.14 -6.79
C GLU A 273 -8.58 -25.76 -7.10
N GLN A 274 -9.50 -25.94 -6.14
CA GLN A 274 -10.90 -25.58 -6.33
C GLN A 274 -11.12 -24.07 -6.25
N ASN A 275 -11.57 -23.49 -7.38
CA ASN A 275 -11.94 -22.08 -7.46
C ASN A 275 -13.43 -21.89 -7.15
N TYR A 276 -13.75 -20.87 -6.35
CA TYR A 276 -15.12 -20.51 -5.93
C TYR A 276 -15.59 -19.17 -6.52
N ARG A 277 -14.73 -18.49 -7.29
CA ARG A 277 -14.97 -17.14 -7.78
C ARG A 277 -15.58 -17.10 -9.16
N SER A 278 -14.93 -17.70 -10.15
CA SER A 278 -15.16 -17.49 -11.57
C SER A 278 -15.99 -18.60 -12.19
N THR A 279 -16.65 -18.33 -13.32
CA THR A 279 -17.27 -19.35 -14.18
C THR A 279 -16.19 -20.26 -14.81
N LYS A 280 -16.60 -21.44 -15.29
CA LYS A 280 -15.67 -22.43 -15.89
C LYS A 280 -14.92 -21.88 -17.10
N ASN A 281 -15.59 -21.14 -17.98
CA ASN A 281 -14.95 -20.58 -19.18
C ASN A 281 -13.87 -19.56 -18.85
N ILE A 282 -14.09 -18.67 -17.88
CA ILE A 282 -13.08 -17.72 -17.41
C ILE A 282 -11.88 -18.46 -16.82
N LEU A 283 -12.13 -19.46 -15.98
CA LEU A 283 -11.09 -20.23 -15.33
C LEU A 283 -10.24 -21.03 -16.33
N ASN A 284 -10.87 -21.67 -17.31
CA ASN A 284 -10.19 -22.41 -18.37
C ASN A 284 -9.37 -21.48 -19.27
N ALA A 285 -9.89 -20.28 -19.59
CA ALA A 285 -9.12 -19.25 -20.30
C ALA A 285 -7.88 -18.83 -19.51
N ALA A 286 -7.98 -18.64 -18.19
CA ALA A 286 -6.85 -18.33 -17.33
C ALA A 286 -5.82 -19.48 -17.31
N ASN A 287 -6.28 -20.74 -17.18
CA ASN A 287 -5.42 -21.92 -17.25
C ASN A 287 -4.70 -22.03 -18.60
N SER A 288 -5.41 -21.70 -19.72
CA SER A 288 -4.82 -21.70 -21.07
C SER A 288 -3.64 -20.73 -21.18
N VAL A 289 -3.76 -19.54 -20.63
CA VAL A 289 -2.68 -18.53 -20.66
C VAL A 289 -1.51 -18.96 -19.79
N ILE A 290 -1.77 -19.32 -18.53
CA ILE A 290 -0.67 -19.54 -17.56
C ILE A 290 0.13 -20.82 -17.84
N LYS A 291 -0.41 -21.77 -18.60
CA LYS A 291 0.32 -23.00 -18.99
C LYS A 291 1.59 -22.76 -19.80
N TYR A 292 1.72 -21.59 -20.44
CA TYR A 292 2.93 -21.22 -21.21
C TYR A 292 4.11 -20.79 -20.32
N ASN A 293 3.90 -20.52 -19.03
CA ASN A 293 4.99 -20.28 -18.07
C ASN A 293 5.64 -21.62 -17.69
N LYS A 294 6.98 -21.67 -17.69
CA LYS A 294 7.75 -22.88 -17.37
C LYS A 294 8.10 -23.01 -15.89
N GLU A 295 8.44 -21.89 -15.25
CA GLU A 295 8.78 -21.89 -13.81
C GLU A 295 7.52 -21.80 -12.96
N ARG A 296 6.82 -22.94 -12.80
CA ARG A 296 5.60 -23.05 -11.98
C ARG A 296 5.48 -24.43 -11.36
N LYS A 297 4.70 -24.55 -10.29
CA LYS A 297 4.23 -25.84 -9.78
C LYS A 297 3.02 -26.30 -10.59
N ASP A 298 2.95 -27.60 -10.90
CA ASP A 298 1.80 -28.15 -11.59
C ASP A 298 0.56 -28.11 -10.70
N LYS A 299 -0.40 -27.29 -11.12
CA LYS A 299 -1.73 -27.20 -10.53
C LYS A 299 -2.74 -26.88 -11.61
N ASN A 300 -3.90 -27.51 -11.52
CA ASN A 300 -5.01 -27.31 -12.45
C ASN A 300 -6.20 -26.78 -11.68
N LEU A 301 -6.52 -25.49 -11.90
CA LEU A 301 -7.69 -24.91 -11.27
C LEU A 301 -8.96 -25.46 -11.92
N TRP A 302 -9.90 -25.86 -11.08
CA TRP A 302 -11.21 -26.32 -11.47
C TRP A 302 -12.30 -25.69 -10.58
N CYS A 303 -13.55 -25.66 -11.04
CA CYS A 303 -14.67 -25.17 -10.24
C CYS A 303 -15.95 -25.97 -10.50
N ASN A 304 -16.86 -25.92 -9.52
CA ASN A 304 -18.22 -26.45 -9.65
C ASN A 304 -19.22 -25.38 -10.12
N ASN A 305 -18.77 -24.16 -10.36
CA ASN A 305 -19.61 -23.07 -10.80
C ASN A 305 -20.20 -23.35 -12.21
N GLU A 306 -21.16 -22.55 -12.62
CA GLU A 306 -21.73 -22.59 -13.97
C GLU A 306 -20.66 -22.46 -15.06
N VAL A 307 -20.99 -22.89 -16.26
CA VAL A 307 -20.07 -22.77 -17.40
C VAL A 307 -19.81 -21.32 -17.73
N GLY A 308 -20.83 -20.47 -17.65
CA GLY A 308 -20.79 -19.06 -17.97
C GLY A 308 -20.57 -18.76 -19.45
N ASP A 309 -20.53 -17.49 -19.81
CA ASP A 309 -20.19 -17.05 -21.16
C ASP A 309 -18.72 -17.26 -21.47
N LYS A 310 -18.39 -17.44 -22.77
CA LYS A 310 -17.02 -17.41 -23.26
C LYS A 310 -16.42 -16.02 -23.05
N VAL A 311 -15.09 -15.96 -22.86
CA VAL A 311 -14.36 -14.68 -22.80
C VAL A 311 -14.60 -13.90 -24.09
N LYS A 312 -15.05 -12.67 -23.99
CA LYS A 312 -15.45 -11.84 -25.12
C LYS A 312 -14.24 -11.03 -25.58
N TYR A 313 -13.80 -11.25 -26.83
CA TYR A 313 -12.72 -10.49 -27.44
C TYR A 313 -13.27 -9.49 -28.45
N ILE A 314 -12.82 -8.23 -28.35
CA ILE A 314 -13.28 -7.13 -29.16
C ILE A 314 -12.08 -6.36 -29.71
N ARG A 315 -11.97 -6.26 -31.05
CA ARG A 315 -10.98 -5.45 -31.73
C ARG A 315 -11.64 -4.29 -32.43
N VAL A 316 -11.21 -3.07 -32.08
CA VAL A 316 -11.73 -1.80 -32.58
C VAL A 316 -10.67 -1.03 -33.38
N ASP A 317 -11.07 0.08 -34.04
CA ASP A 317 -10.14 0.82 -34.90
C ASP A 317 -9.18 1.71 -34.09
N ASP A 318 -9.66 2.37 -33.02
CA ASP A 318 -8.84 3.24 -32.16
C ASP A 318 -9.24 3.21 -30.69
N GLU A 319 -8.48 3.91 -29.83
CA GLU A 319 -8.70 3.99 -28.40
C GLU A 319 -9.97 4.70 -28.00
N LYS A 320 -10.52 5.55 -28.87
CA LYS A 320 -11.79 6.26 -28.64
C LYS A 320 -12.96 5.33 -28.86
N GLU A 321 -12.87 4.51 -29.89
CA GLU A 321 -13.86 3.46 -30.14
C GLU A 321 -13.83 2.39 -29.04
N GLU A 322 -12.64 2.03 -28.53
CA GLU A 322 -12.48 1.15 -27.37
C GLU A 322 -13.22 1.70 -26.14
N ALA A 323 -12.99 2.97 -25.78
CA ALA A 323 -13.64 3.61 -24.65
C ALA A 323 -15.16 3.78 -24.86
N SER A 324 -15.59 4.05 -26.10
CA SER A 324 -16.99 4.15 -26.48
C SER A 324 -17.73 2.81 -26.33
N TYR A 325 -17.09 1.71 -26.75
CA TYR A 325 -17.63 0.37 -26.59
C TYR A 325 -17.82 0.03 -25.12
N VAL A 326 -16.77 0.25 -24.30
CA VAL A 326 -16.83 0.01 -22.86
C VAL A 326 -17.96 0.79 -22.20
N ALA A 327 -18.07 2.10 -22.48
CA ALA A 327 -19.13 2.95 -21.94
C ALA A 327 -20.54 2.47 -22.34
N SER A 328 -20.70 2.05 -23.59
CA SER A 328 -21.97 1.55 -24.10
C SER A 328 -22.37 0.23 -23.44
N LYS A 329 -21.40 -0.69 -23.28
CA LYS A 329 -21.62 -1.99 -22.65
C LYS A 329 -21.94 -1.85 -21.16
N ILE A 330 -21.28 -0.94 -20.46
CA ILE A 330 -21.60 -0.62 -19.05
C ILE A 330 -23.05 -0.15 -18.93
N LYS A 331 -23.52 0.74 -19.82
CA LYS A 331 -24.91 1.18 -19.81
C LYS A 331 -25.91 0.05 -20.07
N GLU A 332 -25.57 -0.89 -20.93
CA GLU A 332 -26.36 -2.10 -21.17
C GLU A 332 -26.46 -2.94 -19.90
N LEU A 333 -25.31 -3.26 -19.26
CA LEU A 333 -25.27 -4.01 -18.01
C LEU A 333 -26.09 -3.36 -16.89
N VAL A 334 -25.99 -2.04 -16.76
CA VAL A 334 -26.76 -1.30 -15.74
C VAL A 334 -28.27 -1.31 -16.03
N LYS A 335 -28.70 -1.32 -17.29
CA LYS A 335 -30.12 -1.56 -17.63
C LYS A 335 -30.61 -2.93 -17.18
N ASP A 336 -29.71 -3.92 -17.18
CA ASP A 336 -29.95 -5.27 -16.66
C ASP A 336 -29.77 -5.37 -15.12
N LYS A 337 -29.79 -4.21 -14.42
CA LYS A 337 -29.69 -4.06 -12.96
C LYS A 337 -28.35 -4.44 -12.34
N VAL A 338 -27.28 -4.47 -13.12
CA VAL A 338 -25.92 -4.59 -12.60
C VAL A 338 -25.53 -3.26 -11.93
N LYS A 339 -24.94 -3.33 -10.77
CA LYS A 339 -24.41 -2.15 -10.08
C LYS A 339 -23.09 -1.70 -10.70
N TYR A 340 -22.82 -0.41 -10.67
CA TYR A 340 -21.53 0.13 -11.13
C TYR A 340 -20.34 -0.42 -10.32
N GLU A 341 -20.50 -0.66 -9.01
CA GLU A 341 -19.46 -1.21 -8.13
C GLU A 341 -19.02 -2.63 -8.49
N ASP A 342 -19.86 -3.39 -9.21
CA ASP A 342 -19.58 -4.74 -9.70
C ASP A 342 -18.76 -4.75 -11.01
N ILE A 343 -18.43 -3.58 -11.55
CA ILE A 343 -17.75 -3.42 -12.85
C ILE A 343 -16.38 -2.81 -12.66
N ALA A 344 -15.36 -3.43 -13.26
CA ALA A 344 -14.01 -2.89 -13.31
C ALA A 344 -13.47 -2.75 -14.74
N ILE A 345 -12.70 -1.68 -14.97
CA ILE A 345 -11.94 -1.45 -16.19
C ILE A 345 -10.46 -1.51 -15.82
N LEU A 346 -9.75 -2.47 -16.39
CA LEU A 346 -8.35 -2.75 -16.11
C LEU A 346 -7.47 -2.33 -17.29
N TYR A 347 -6.39 -1.64 -16.99
CA TYR A 347 -5.40 -1.22 -17.98
C TYR A 347 -3.98 -1.49 -17.47
N ARG A 348 -3.02 -1.62 -18.40
CA ARG A 348 -1.62 -1.92 -18.04
C ARG A 348 -0.89 -0.70 -17.52
N THR A 349 -1.16 0.49 -18.07
CA THR A 349 -0.50 1.75 -17.70
C THR A 349 -1.53 2.85 -17.43
N ASN A 350 -1.21 3.75 -16.49
CA ASN A 350 -2.08 4.88 -16.15
C ASN A 350 -2.35 5.84 -17.32
N ALA A 351 -1.46 5.90 -18.33
CA ALA A 351 -1.69 6.72 -19.52
C ALA A 351 -2.94 6.32 -20.32
N GLN A 352 -3.39 5.06 -20.19
CA GLN A 352 -4.59 4.57 -20.88
C GLN A 352 -5.88 5.07 -20.22
N SER A 353 -5.86 5.48 -18.94
CA SER A 353 -7.08 5.86 -18.21
C SER A 353 -7.75 7.11 -18.78
N ARG A 354 -6.97 8.08 -19.28
CA ARG A 354 -7.48 9.40 -19.69
C ARG A 354 -8.64 9.32 -20.70
N VAL A 355 -8.47 8.56 -21.78
CA VAL A 355 -9.51 8.43 -22.81
C VAL A 355 -10.75 7.74 -22.25
N ILE A 356 -10.56 6.74 -21.39
CA ILE A 356 -11.66 6.03 -20.73
C ILE A 356 -12.42 6.99 -19.81
N GLU A 357 -11.71 7.76 -18.98
CA GLU A 357 -12.30 8.76 -18.08
C GLU A 357 -13.13 9.80 -18.84
N GLU A 358 -12.61 10.32 -19.97
CA GLU A 358 -13.34 11.23 -20.85
C GLU A 358 -14.68 10.63 -21.33
N TYR A 359 -14.68 9.34 -21.70
CA TYR A 359 -15.89 8.65 -22.14
C TYR A 359 -16.84 8.31 -21.00
N MET A 360 -16.35 8.00 -19.79
CA MET A 360 -17.19 7.86 -18.60
C MET A 360 -17.90 9.17 -18.29
N LEU A 361 -17.20 10.30 -18.31
CA LEU A 361 -17.76 11.64 -18.10
C LEU A 361 -18.80 12.00 -19.19
N LYS A 362 -18.45 11.85 -20.48
CA LYS A 362 -19.37 12.11 -21.61
C LYS A 362 -20.66 11.29 -21.53
N ASN A 363 -20.59 10.12 -20.94
CA ASN A 363 -21.71 9.21 -20.82
C ASN A 363 -22.43 9.28 -19.47
N ALA A 364 -22.04 10.20 -18.57
CA ALA A 364 -22.54 10.36 -17.21
C ALA A 364 -22.48 9.04 -16.40
N ILE A 365 -21.43 8.23 -16.60
CA ILE A 365 -21.18 7.01 -15.85
C ILE A 365 -20.32 7.38 -14.63
N PRO A 366 -20.80 7.12 -13.40
CA PRO A 366 -20.02 7.38 -12.21
C PRO A 366 -18.83 6.41 -12.13
N TYR A 367 -17.62 6.95 -11.90
CA TYR A 367 -16.41 6.14 -11.82
C TYR A 367 -15.49 6.62 -10.71
N ARG A 368 -14.55 5.78 -10.34
CA ARG A 368 -13.39 6.09 -9.48
C ARG A 368 -12.12 5.51 -10.08
N VAL A 369 -11.02 6.22 -9.96
CA VAL A 369 -9.70 5.74 -10.36
C VAL A 369 -8.96 5.28 -9.13
N VAL A 370 -8.44 4.04 -9.17
CA VAL A 370 -7.72 3.41 -8.07
C VAL A 370 -6.24 3.32 -8.40
N GLY A 371 -5.41 3.49 -7.38
CA GLY A 371 -3.96 3.41 -7.56
C GLY A 371 -3.36 4.68 -8.11
N SER A 372 -4.09 5.80 -8.03
CA SER A 372 -3.44 7.08 -8.21
C SER A 372 -2.61 7.35 -6.94
N PHE A 373 -1.34 7.06 -7.00
CA PHE A 373 -0.29 7.50 -6.09
C PHE A 373 -0.30 9.02 -5.84
N TYR A 374 -1.26 9.74 -6.45
CA TYR A 374 -1.18 11.15 -6.69
C TYR A 374 -1.73 12.01 -5.56
N PHE A 375 -2.61 11.51 -4.70
CA PHE A 375 -3.17 12.38 -3.67
C PHE A 375 -2.09 12.85 -2.68
N TYR A 376 -1.41 11.91 -2.03
CA TYR A 376 -0.33 12.23 -1.08
C TYR A 376 0.94 12.77 -1.76
N ASN A 377 1.06 12.63 -3.08
CA ASN A 377 2.15 13.16 -3.90
C ASN A 377 1.86 14.54 -4.47
N ARG A 378 0.64 15.06 -4.35
CA ARG A 378 0.31 16.42 -4.78
C ARG A 378 1.12 17.42 -3.97
N LYS A 379 1.58 18.48 -4.65
CA LYS A 379 2.50 19.46 -4.09
C LYS A 379 1.99 20.04 -2.76
N GLU A 380 0.73 20.49 -2.73
CA GLU A 380 0.07 21.07 -1.57
C GLU A 380 -0.06 20.10 -0.41
N ILE A 381 -0.34 18.83 -0.69
CA ILE A 381 -0.44 17.76 0.32
C ILE A 381 0.94 17.44 0.90
N LYS A 382 1.98 17.33 0.05
CA LYS A 382 3.35 17.13 0.53
C LYS A 382 3.86 18.31 1.35
N ASP A 383 3.54 19.51 0.96
CA ASP A 383 3.92 20.71 1.71
C ASP A 383 3.26 20.69 3.10
N LEU A 384 1.96 20.35 3.17
CA LEU A 384 1.25 20.17 4.44
C LEU A 384 1.86 19.06 5.31
N LEU A 385 2.14 17.89 4.72
CA LEU A 385 2.77 16.77 5.44
C LEU A 385 4.14 17.13 6.00
N CYS A 386 4.95 17.89 5.27
CA CYS A 386 6.23 18.38 5.77
C CYS A 386 6.09 19.35 6.94
N TYR A 387 5.04 20.19 6.97
CA TYR A 387 4.71 20.98 8.15
C TYR A 387 4.37 20.10 9.35
N LEU A 388 3.51 19.11 9.18
CA LEU A 388 3.11 18.19 10.24
C LEU A 388 4.32 17.39 10.77
N ARG A 389 5.19 16.91 9.88
CA ARG A 389 6.43 16.22 10.26
C ARG A 389 7.38 17.13 11.04
N LEU A 390 7.55 18.38 10.61
CA LEU A 390 8.43 19.32 11.30
C LEU A 390 7.89 19.73 12.69
N ILE A 391 6.56 19.81 12.85
CA ILE A 391 5.91 20.02 14.15
C ILE A 391 6.22 18.84 15.08
N TYR A 392 6.16 17.61 14.57
CA TYR A 392 6.45 16.38 15.33
C TYR A 392 7.96 16.24 15.62
N ASN A 393 8.79 16.38 14.58
CA ASN A 393 10.24 16.24 14.68
C ASN A 393 10.93 17.46 14.05
N TYR A 394 11.37 18.41 14.88
CA TYR A 394 12.06 19.63 14.41
C TYR A 394 13.46 19.34 13.82
N LYS A 395 14.03 18.14 14.01
CA LYS A 395 15.30 17.73 13.41
C LYS A 395 15.16 17.21 11.97
N ASP A 396 13.93 17.15 11.44
CA ASP A 396 13.70 16.73 10.05
C ASP A 396 14.13 17.82 9.05
N ASP A 397 15.42 17.82 8.72
CA ASP A 397 16.03 18.72 7.74
C ASP A 397 15.37 18.63 6.35
N THR A 398 14.84 17.47 5.98
CA THR A 398 14.20 17.25 4.66
C THR A 398 12.89 18.01 4.58
N SER A 399 12.03 17.84 5.59
CA SER A 399 10.78 18.59 5.70
C SER A 399 11.05 20.10 5.82
N LEU A 400 12.03 20.51 6.62
CA LEU A 400 12.39 21.92 6.77
C LEU A 400 12.79 22.54 5.43
N LEU A 401 13.70 21.91 4.68
CA LEU A 401 14.17 22.43 3.38
C LEU A 401 13.04 22.56 2.37
N ARG A 402 12.05 21.69 2.42
CA ARG A 402 10.89 21.76 1.54
C ARG A 402 10.00 22.97 1.83
N ILE A 403 9.72 23.26 3.10
CA ILE A 403 8.68 24.21 3.49
C ILE A 403 9.21 25.57 3.98
N ILE A 404 10.49 25.73 4.19
CA ILE A 404 11.07 27.00 4.74
C ILE A 404 10.69 28.21 3.90
N ASN A 405 10.48 28.06 2.60
CA ASN A 405 10.06 29.10 1.66
C ASN A 405 8.71 28.79 0.97
N VAL A 406 7.84 28.01 1.61
CA VAL A 406 6.47 27.71 1.16
C VAL A 406 5.49 28.05 2.30
N PRO A 407 4.60 29.05 2.14
CA PRO A 407 4.55 30.09 1.10
C PRO A 407 5.84 30.90 0.94
N LYS A 408 5.95 31.67 -0.13
CA LYS A 408 7.17 32.46 -0.42
C LYS A 408 7.49 33.44 0.69
N ARG A 409 8.63 33.27 1.37
CA ARG A 409 9.13 34.10 2.49
C ARG A 409 10.39 34.88 2.11
N GLY A 410 10.88 34.74 0.86
CA GLY A 410 12.13 35.34 0.41
C GLY A 410 13.37 34.72 1.06
N ILE A 411 13.28 33.45 1.44
CA ILE A 411 14.40 32.62 1.91
C ILE A 411 14.89 31.80 0.69
N GLY A 412 16.02 32.22 0.13
CA GLY A 412 16.61 31.60 -1.06
C GLY A 412 17.76 30.65 -0.73
N ASP A 413 18.31 30.02 -1.79
CA ASP A 413 19.38 29.02 -1.69
C ASP A 413 20.61 29.52 -0.92
N LYS A 414 21.01 30.79 -1.08
CA LYS A 414 22.14 31.38 -0.36
C LYS A 414 21.95 31.39 1.16
N THR A 415 20.71 31.66 1.62
CA THR A 415 20.38 31.61 3.06
C THR A 415 20.41 30.17 3.56
N ILE A 416 19.84 29.24 2.79
CA ILE A 416 19.86 27.82 3.10
C ILE A 416 21.30 27.27 3.15
N GLU A 417 22.16 27.66 2.22
CA GLU A 417 23.58 27.27 2.23
C GLU A 417 24.32 27.84 3.46
N SER A 418 24.00 29.06 3.88
CA SER A 418 24.57 29.64 5.10
C SER A 418 24.16 28.86 6.35
N ILE A 419 22.87 28.56 6.51
CA ILE A 419 22.36 27.74 7.61
C ILE A 419 23.01 26.36 7.60
N SER A 420 23.11 25.73 6.41
CA SER A 420 23.73 24.42 6.25
C SER A 420 25.21 24.37 6.65
N LYS A 421 25.95 25.46 6.40
CA LYS A 421 27.35 25.56 6.84
C LYS A 421 27.46 25.61 8.36
N VAL A 422 26.59 26.39 9.03
CA VAL A 422 26.53 26.47 10.49
C VAL A 422 26.12 25.12 11.10
N ALA A 423 25.10 24.49 10.54
CA ALA A 423 24.62 23.17 11.00
C ALA A 423 25.73 22.11 10.90
N ASN A 424 26.39 22.03 9.75
CA ASN A 424 27.47 21.05 9.53
C ASN A 424 28.70 21.30 10.42
N SER A 425 29.07 22.59 10.65
CA SER A 425 30.23 22.90 11.50
C SER A 425 29.99 22.61 12.98
N ASN A 426 28.77 22.70 13.45
CA ASN A 426 28.39 22.47 14.84
C ASN A 426 27.77 21.07 15.08
N ASN A 427 27.59 20.28 14.03
CA ASN A 427 26.92 18.95 14.06
C ASN A 427 25.52 19.00 14.68
N ILE A 428 24.74 20.00 14.30
CA ILE A 428 23.34 20.23 14.70
C ILE A 428 22.39 20.21 13.50
N SER A 429 21.08 20.14 13.74
CA SER A 429 20.08 20.20 12.67
C SER A 429 20.03 21.60 12.03
N LEU A 430 19.48 21.69 10.81
CA LEU A 430 19.27 22.98 10.15
C LEU A 430 18.36 23.89 10.97
N TYR A 431 17.36 23.33 11.62
CA TYR A 431 16.43 24.06 12.48
C TYR A 431 17.12 24.70 13.68
N GLU A 432 18.01 23.99 14.34
CA GLU A 432 18.81 24.49 15.45
C GLU A 432 19.78 25.58 15.00
N ALA A 433 20.32 25.46 13.79
CA ALA A 433 21.25 26.43 13.21
C ALA A 433 20.59 27.76 12.80
N ILE A 434 19.25 27.86 12.76
CA ILE A 434 18.54 29.11 12.49
C ILE A 434 18.69 30.05 13.69
N SER A 435 19.40 31.19 13.49
CA SER A 435 19.71 32.17 14.55
C SER A 435 19.32 33.59 14.19
N GLY A 436 18.91 33.91 12.97
CA GLY A 436 18.59 35.29 12.56
C GLY A 436 17.84 35.38 11.25
N GLY A 437 17.58 36.59 10.77
CA GLY A 437 16.98 36.84 9.47
C GLY A 437 15.49 36.54 9.34
N LYS A 438 15.04 36.30 8.09
CA LYS A 438 13.64 35.95 7.77
C LYS A 438 13.30 34.52 8.24
N GLU A 439 14.28 33.67 8.28
CA GLU A 439 14.20 32.27 8.73
C GLU A 439 13.88 32.19 10.22
N LEU A 440 14.26 33.16 11.04
CA LEU A 440 13.87 33.22 12.46
C LEU A 440 12.35 33.38 12.62
N LYS A 441 11.71 34.17 11.73
CA LYS A 441 10.24 34.30 11.71
C LYS A 441 9.57 32.96 11.37
N PHE A 442 10.13 32.21 10.40
CA PHE A 442 9.66 30.89 10.09
C PHE A 442 9.80 29.93 11.29
N LYS A 443 10.96 29.95 11.97
CA LYS A 443 11.19 29.17 13.19
C LYS A 443 10.17 29.51 14.28
N ALA A 444 9.87 30.78 14.49
CA ALA A 444 8.87 31.22 15.47
C ALA A 444 7.46 30.70 15.16
N ILE A 445 7.07 30.67 13.87
CA ILE A 445 5.79 30.11 13.42
C ILE A 445 5.73 28.59 13.73
N ILE A 446 6.80 27.86 13.48
CA ILE A 446 6.85 26.41 13.78
C ILE A 446 6.77 26.15 15.29
N GLU A 447 7.48 26.94 16.12
CA GLU A 447 7.39 26.80 17.59
C GLU A 447 5.96 27.11 18.11
N GLU A 448 5.32 28.16 17.58
CA GLU A 448 3.93 28.44 17.91
C GLU A 448 3.00 27.27 17.55
N MET A 449 3.15 26.72 16.36
CA MET A 449 2.37 25.54 15.92
C MET A 449 2.61 24.33 16.82
N ARG A 450 3.85 24.05 17.21
CA ARG A 450 4.20 22.95 18.13
C ARG A 450 3.52 23.08 19.48
N ILE A 451 3.49 24.29 20.03
CA ILE A 451 2.83 24.57 21.31
C ILE A 451 1.31 24.36 21.19
N LEU A 452 0.71 24.89 20.13
CA LEU A 452 -0.74 24.76 19.88
C LEU A 452 -1.16 23.32 19.60
N ALA A 453 -0.39 22.58 18.82
CA ALA A 453 -0.69 21.17 18.46
C ALA A 453 -0.79 20.26 19.69
N ALA A 454 -0.21 20.66 20.82
CA ALA A 454 -0.29 19.89 22.06
C ALA A 454 -1.73 19.66 22.55
N ASN A 455 -2.68 20.55 22.20
CA ASN A 455 -4.06 20.54 22.73
C ASN A 455 -5.14 20.48 21.64
N LEU A 456 -4.75 20.19 20.39
CA LEU A 456 -5.66 20.13 19.25
C LEU A 456 -5.84 18.69 18.74
N SER A 457 -6.99 18.41 18.16
CA SER A 457 -7.23 17.21 17.37
C SER A 457 -6.42 17.22 16.07
N LEU A 458 -6.28 16.11 15.37
CA LEU A 458 -5.53 16.05 14.10
C LEU A 458 -6.12 16.97 13.04
N THR A 459 -7.44 17.00 12.93
CA THR A 459 -8.16 17.86 11.99
C THR A 459 -7.93 19.34 12.33
N GLU A 460 -7.98 19.71 13.63
CA GLU A 460 -7.68 21.06 14.10
C GLU A 460 -6.20 21.44 13.92
N ILE A 461 -5.27 20.47 14.06
CA ILE A 461 -3.85 20.69 13.75
C ILE A 461 -3.67 21.02 12.27
N VAL A 462 -4.34 20.29 11.37
CA VAL A 462 -4.28 20.58 9.93
C VAL A 462 -4.82 21.98 9.63
N ASP A 463 -5.99 22.35 10.16
CA ASP A 463 -6.55 23.70 9.98
C ASP A 463 -5.59 24.79 10.51
N MET A 464 -5.07 24.62 11.70
CA MET A 464 -4.10 25.52 12.32
C MET A 464 -2.83 25.67 11.46
N VAL A 465 -2.32 24.56 10.88
CA VAL A 465 -1.16 24.58 9.99
C VAL A 465 -1.46 25.35 8.72
N LEU A 466 -2.60 25.11 8.07
CA LEU A 466 -3.00 25.80 6.84
C LEU A 466 -3.10 27.32 7.04
N ASP A 467 -3.65 27.75 8.18
CA ASP A 467 -3.82 29.17 8.51
C ASP A 467 -2.52 29.83 8.94
N LYS A 468 -1.80 29.24 9.90
CA LYS A 468 -0.56 29.82 10.46
C LYS A 468 0.60 29.81 9.46
N SER A 469 0.70 28.79 8.61
CA SER A 469 1.71 28.77 7.53
C SER A 469 1.45 29.83 6.47
N GLY A 470 0.17 30.17 6.23
CA GLY A 470 -0.30 31.06 5.18
C GLY A 470 -0.57 30.34 3.85
N ILE A 471 -0.53 28.99 3.80
CA ILE A 471 -0.80 28.21 2.56
C ILE A 471 -2.22 28.49 2.06
N ARG A 472 -3.23 28.45 2.96
CA ARG A 472 -4.62 28.71 2.58
C ARG A 472 -4.75 30.09 1.96
N LYS A 473 -4.22 31.11 2.61
CA LYS A 473 -4.27 32.50 2.13
C LYS A 473 -3.57 32.69 0.78
N GLU A 474 -2.38 32.08 0.56
CA GLU A 474 -1.67 32.14 -0.72
C GLU A 474 -2.55 31.59 -1.85
N LEU A 475 -3.19 30.41 -1.64
CA LEU A 475 -4.05 29.77 -2.64
C LEU A 475 -5.35 30.55 -2.90
N GLU A 476 -5.96 31.15 -1.87
CA GLU A 476 -7.15 32.00 -2.00
C GLU A 476 -6.84 33.30 -2.76
N ASP A 477 -5.65 33.88 -2.54
CA ASP A 477 -5.21 35.11 -3.20
C ASP A 477 -4.84 34.88 -4.68
N GLU A 478 -4.42 33.67 -5.08
CA GLU A 478 -4.08 33.32 -6.47
C GLU A 478 -5.30 33.36 -7.42
N LYS A 479 -6.52 33.07 -6.94
CA LYS A 479 -7.80 33.11 -7.69
C LYS A 479 -7.75 32.43 -9.05
N THR A 480 -7.03 31.31 -9.15
CA THR A 480 -6.94 30.51 -10.36
C THR A 480 -7.71 29.19 -10.19
N MET A 481 -8.15 28.59 -11.30
CA MET A 481 -8.76 27.27 -11.26
C MET A 481 -7.82 26.20 -10.64
N GLU A 482 -6.51 26.37 -10.81
CA GLU A 482 -5.50 25.48 -10.23
C GLU A 482 -5.41 25.64 -8.70
N SER A 483 -5.49 26.89 -8.20
CA SER A 483 -5.49 27.13 -6.76
C SER A 483 -6.77 26.66 -6.07
N GLU A 484 -7.92 26.75 -6.75
CA GLU A 484 -9.19 26.19 -6.26
C GLU A 484 -9.11 24.66 -6.11
N ILE A 485 -8.57 23.94 -7.13
CA ILE A 485 -8.32 22.49 -7.06
C ILE A 485 -7.38 22.14 -5.90
N ARG A 486 -6.34 22.93 -5.67
CA ARG A 486 -5.42 22.69 -4.55
C ARG A 486 -6.10 22.89 -3.19
N LEU A 487 -6.97 23.88 -3.05
CA LEU A 487 -7.77 24.07 -1.83
C LEU A 487 -8.73 22.88 -1.61
N GLU A 488 -9.42 22.41 -2.65
CA GLU A 488 -10.25 21.20 -2.58
C GLU A 488 -9.44 19.98 -2.10
N ASN A 489 -8.19 19.80 -2.58
CA ASN A 489 -7.31 18.72 -2.14
C ASN A 489 -6.96 18.84 -0.65
N LEU A 490 -6.73 20.05 -0.13
CA LEU A 490 -6.45 20.27 1.28
C LEU A 490 -7.69 20.00 2.16
N GLU A 491 -8.88 20.35 1.68
CA GLU A 491 -10.14 20.00 2.38
C GLU A 491 -10.40 18.49 2.35
N GLU A 492 -10.07 17.80 1.24
CA GLU A 492 -10.13 16.34 1.18
C GLU A 492 -9.16 15.69 2.18
N PHE A 493 -7.97 16.26 2.38
CA PHE A 493 -7.04 15.78 3.40
C PHE A 493 -7.61 15.93 4.82
N LYS A 494 -8.33 17.00 5.12
CA LYS A 494 -9.04 17.17 6.40
C LYS A 494 -10.13 16.10 6.59
N SER A 495 -10.80 15.69 5.51
CA SER A 495 -11.75 14.59 5.58
C SER A 495 -11.08 13.27 5.96
N ILE A 496 -9.84 13.05 5.50
CA ILE A 496 -9.04 11.87 5.87
C ILE A 496 -8.67 11.91 7.35
N THR A 497 -8.18 13.06 7.87
CA THR A 497 -7.86 13.19 9.30
C THR A 497 -9.09 12.97 10.17
N LYS A 498 -10.23 13.51 9.79
CA LYS A 498 -11.50 13.34 10.50
C LYS A 498 -11.93 11.87 10.52
N ASN A 499 -11.88 11.19 9.38
CA ASN A 499 -12.21 9.77 9.30
C ASN A 499 -11.27 8.92 10.17
N TYR A 500 -9.96 9.25 10.18
CA TYR A 500 -8.99 8.58 11.03
C TYR A 500 -9.33 8.75 12.51
N GLU A 501 -9.65 9.98 12.93
CA GLU A 501 -10.07 10.28 14.31
C GLU A 501 -11.33 9.52 14.71
N GLU A 502 -12.31 9.44 13.81
CA GLU A 502 -13.56 8.69 14.03
C GLU A 502 -13.35 7.17 14.11
N GLU A 503 -12.40 6.62 13.34
CA GLU A 503 -12.09 5.20 13.33
C GLU A 503 -11.22 4.78 14.52
N VAL A 504 -10.14 5.52 14.79
CA VAL A 504 -9.11 5.15 15.75
C VAL A 504 -9.45 5.70 17.14
N GLY A 505 -10.08 6.89 17.23
CA GLY A 505 -10.46 7.54 18.49
C GLY A 505 -9.30 8.06 19.33
N VAL A 506 -8.06 7.78 18.95
CA VAL A 506 -6.83 8.24 19.60
C VAL A 506 -6.24 9.39 18.81
N VAL A 507 -5.96 10.51 19.48
CA VAL A 507 -5.36 11.69 18.84
C VAL A 507 -3.84 11.63 19.03
N SER A 508 -3.15 11.08 18.05
CA SER A 508 -1.69 11.02 17.99
C SER A 508 -1.20 11.42 16.62
N LEU A 509 -0.50 12.54 16.53
CA LEU A 509 0.14 12.99 15.28
C LEU A 509 1.22 12.00 14.84
N GLU A 510 1.90 11.36 15.76
CA GLU A 510 2.89 10.31 15.51
C GLU A 510 2.24 9.13 14.77
N ASP A 511 1.22 8.52 15.38
CA ASP A 511 0.57 7.33 14.83
C ASP A 511 -0.07 7.62 13.46
N PHE A 512 -0.64 8.81 13.30
CA PHE A 512 -1.21 9.25 12.02
C PHE A 512 -0.15 9.39 10.92
N LEU A 513 1.00 10.03 11.20
CA LEU A 513 2.09 10.17 10.22
C LEU A 513 2.71 8.82 9.85
N ASP A 514 2.82 7.91 10.81
CA ASP A 514 3.31 6.55 10.54
C ASP A 514 2.32 5.76 9.68
N GLU A 515 1.02 5.84 9.97
CA GLU A 515 0.01 5.18 9.16
C GLU A 515 -0.01 5.73 7.73
N LEU A 516 0.08 7.05 7.55
CA LEU A 516 0.18 7.65 6.21
C LEU A 516 1.39 7.13 5.43
N THR A 517 2.52 6.95 6.10
CA THR A 517 3.74 6.43 5.45
C THR A 517 3.55 4.97 5.00
N LEU A 518 2.82 4.18 5.80
CA LEU A 518 2.51 2.78 5.48
C LEU A 518 1.36 2.64 4.46
N VAL A 519 0.45 3.61 4.40
CA VAL A 519 -0.72 3.64 3.50
C VAL A 519 -0.36 4.20 2.11
N SER A 520 0.72 4.98 2.00
CA SER A 520 1.12 5.61 0.72
C SER A 520 1.31 4.62 -0.45
N ASP A 521 1.32 3.34 -0.17
CA ASP A 521 1.43 2.29 -1.20
C ASP A 521 0.07 1.79 -1.75
N ILE A 522 -1.06 2.07 -1.10
CA ILE A 522 -2.37 1.60 -1.63
C ILE A 522 -3.48 2.56 -1.18
N SER A 523 -4.02 3.33 -2.12
CA SER A 523 -5.23 4.13 -1.89
C SER A 523 -6.41 3.23 -1.51
N GLU A 524 -6.93 3.36 -0.29
CA GLU A 524 -8.08 2.62 0.19
C GLU A 524 -9.39 3.11 -0.47
N HIS A 525 -10.22 2.14 -0.81
CA HIS A 525 -11.57 2.34 -1.28
C HIS A 525 -12.53 2.56 -0.09
N THR A 526 -12.68 3.77 0.35
CA THR A 526 -13.73 4.13 1.32
C THR A 526 -14.68 5.17 0.72
N ASP A 527 -15.35 4.80 -0.37
CA ASP A 527 -16.51 5.53 -0.85
C ASP A 527 -17.69 4.56 -1.01
N SER A 528 -18.71 4.76 -0.21
CA SER A 528 -19.99 3.99 -0.22
C SER A 528 -20.88 4.30 -1.41
N THR A 529 -20.36 4.92 -2.48
CA THR A 529 -21.13 5.27 -3.68
C THR A 529 -20.89 4.27 -4.79
N ASP A 530 -21.96 3.80 -5.41
CA ASP A 530 -21.97 2.90 -6.56
C ASP A 530 -21.23 3.53 -7.76
N LYS A 531 -20.02 3.06 -8.07
CA LYS A 531 -19.10 3.60 -9.09
C LYS A 531 -18.34 2.51 -9.81
N VAL A 532 -18.15 2.65 -11.12
CA VAL A 532 -17.24 1.81 -11.92
C VAL A 532 -15.81 2.01 -11.44
N THR A 533 -15.07 0.94 -11.25
CA THR A 533 -13.69 1.02 -10.79
C THR A 533 -12.70 0.95 -11.95
N LEU A 534 -11.89 1.98 -12.12
CA LEU A 534 -10.79 2.08 -13.08
C LEU A 534 -9.46 1.88 -12.36
N MET A 535 -8.62 0.93 -12.82
CA MET A 535 -7.34 0.69 -12.19
C MET A 535 -6.34 -0.03 -13.10
N THR A 536 -5.07 0.01 -12.71
CA THR A 536 -4.07 -0.83 -13.38
C THR A 536 -4.27 -2.30 -13.02
N VAL A 537 -3.82 -3.21 -13.91
CA VAL A 537 -3.84 -4.65 -13.63
C VAL A 537 -3.02 -5.03 -12.39
N HIS A 538 -1.99 -4.24 -12.03
CA HIS A 538 -1.25 -4.46 -10.77
C HIS A 538 -2.10 -4.13 -9.53
N ALA A 539 -2.87 -3.06 -9.60
CA ALA A 539 -3.68 -2.61 -8.47
C ALA A 539 -4.90 -3.51 -8.19
N VAL A 540 -5.33 -4.33 -9.17
CA VAL A 540 -6.50 -5.20 -9.02
C VAL A 540 -6.21 -6.48 -8.22
N LYS A 541 -4.94 -6.77 -7.92
CA LYS A 541 -4.60 -7.94 -7.11
C LYS A 541 -5.28 -7.89 -5.75
N GLY A 542 -5.91 -9.01 -5.36
CA GLY A 542 -6.70 -9.10 -4.12
C GLY A 542 -8.18 -8.68 -4.28
N LEU A 543 -8.55 -7.98 -5.36
CA LEU A 543 -9.94 -7.59 -5.64
C LEU A 543 -10.62 -8.58 -6.58
N GLU A 544 -11.96 -8.44 -6.73
CA GLU A 544 -12.78 -9.25 -7.63
C GLU A 544 -14.05 -8.52 -8.01
N PHE A 545 -14.51 -8.69 -9.26
CA PHE A 545 -15.65 -7.99 -9.82
C PHE A 545 -16.50 -8.96 -10.63
N ASP A 546 -17.79 -8.70 -10.73
CA ASP A 546 -18.67 -9.53 -11.55
C ASP A 546 -18.35 -9.38 -13.05
N TYR A 547 -18.06 -8.15 -13.48
CA TYR A 547 -17.79 -7.78 -14.86
C TYR A 547 -16.44 -7.07 -14.97
N VAL A 548 -15.54 -7.60 -15.79
CA VAL A 548 -14.20 -7.05 -15.96
C VAL A 548 -13.92 -6.75 -17.42
N PHE A 549 -13.47 -5.52 -17.69
CA PHE A 549 -12.97 -5.09 -18.98
C PHE A 549 -11.45 -4.93 -18.88
N VAL A 550 -10.71 -5.61 -19.74
CA VAL A 550 -9.24 -5.44 -19.86
C VAL A 550 -8.97 -4.75 -21.20
N VAL A 551 -8.51 -3.51 -21.15
CA VAL A 551 -8.30 -2.67 -22.33
C VAL A 551 -6.83 -2.60 -22.72
N GLY A 552 -6.57 -2.30 -23.99
CA GLY A 552 -5.21 -2.20 -24.51
C GLY A 552 -4.45 -3.52 -24.55
N MET A 553 -5.15 -4.61 -24.88
CA MET A 553 -4.55 -5.94 -25.09
C MET A 553 -3.74 -5.98 -26.41
N GLU A 554 -2.57 -5.32 -26.38
CA GLU A 554 -1.73 -5.06 -27.56
C GLU A 554 -0.26 -5.36 -27.24
N GLU A 555 0.48 -5.93 -28.20
CA GLU A 555 1.93 -6.05 -28.10
C GLU A 555 2.58 -4.66 -27.91
N GLY A 556 3.48 -4.56 -26.93
CA GLY A 556 4.10 -3.29 -26.55
C GLY A 556 3.33 -2.51 -25.45
N ILE A 557 2.07 -2.84 -25.20
CA ILE A 557 1.28 -2.31 -24.10
C ILE A 557 1.01 -3.39 -23.04
N PHE A 558 0.40 -4.50 -23.44
CA PHE A 558 0.17 -5.65 -22.59
C PHE A 558 0.32 -6.95 -23.43
N PRO A 559 1.51 -7.59 -23.43
CA PRO A 559 2.70 -7.33 -22.60
C PRO A 559 3.37 -5.99 -22.87
N HIS A 560 3.97 -5.42 -21.81
CA HIS A 560 4.65 -4.13 -21.91
C HIS A 560 5.92 -4.23 -22.77
N PHE A 561 6.19 -3.18 -23.54
CA PHE A 561 7.34 -3.05 -24.43
C PHE A 561 8.68 -3.43 -23.77
N ASN A 562 8.95 -2.96 -22.53
CA ASN A 562 10.17 -3.30 -21.80
C ASN A 562 10.35 -4.82 -21.64
N ALA A 563 9.27 -5.55 -21.35
CA ALA A 563 9.33 -6.99 -21.17
C ALA A 563 9.61 -7.74 -22.49
N ILE A 564 9.21 -7.16 -23.63
CA ILE A 564 9.45 -7.74 -24.95
C ILE A 564 10.92 -7.53 -25.36
N TYR A 565 11.46 -6.31 -25.15
CA TYR A 565 12.81 -5.94 -25.62
C TYR A 565 13.94 -6.33 -24.67
N ASP A 566 13.66 -6.54 -23.40
CA ASP A 566 14.66 -6.95 -22.40
C ASP A 566 15.26 -8.34 -22.70
N GLY A 567 14.67 -9.07 -23.67
CA GLY A 567 15.12 -10.39 -24.09
C GLY A 567 15.07 -11.45 -22.97
N ASN A 568 14.63 -11.04 -21.77
CA ASN A 568 14.54 -11.89 -20.61
C ASN A 568 13.19 -12.62 -20.62
N ARG A 569 13.24 -13.93 -20.78
CA ARG A 569 12.06 -14.80 -20.73
C ARG A 569 11.24 -14.59 -19.45
N SER A 570 11.89 -14.36 -18.32
CA SER A 570 11.24 -14.14 -17.02
C SER A 570 10.32 -12.90 -17.05
N ALA A 571 10.67 -11.84 -17.79
CA ALA A 571 9.86 -10.64 -17.92
C ALA A 571 8.53 -10.91 -18.66
N ILE A 572 8.55 -11.70 -19.73
CA ILE A 572 7.32 -12.11 -20.44
C ILE A 572 6.48 -13.05 -19.57
N GLU A 573 7.13 -13.94 -18.81
CA GLU A 573 6.42 -14.84 -17.89
C GLU A 573 5.74 -14.04 -16.75
N GLU A 574 6.32 -12.92 -16.32
CA GLU A 574 5.68 -12.01 -15.35
C GLU A 574 4.49 -11.26 -15.96
N GLU A 575 4.61 -10.73 -17.18
CA GLU A 575 3.48 -10.11 -17.89
C GLU A 575 2.34 -11.14 -18.12
N ARG A 576 2.67 -12.43 -18.34
CA ARG A 576 1.67 -13.49 -18.44
C ARG A 576 1.00 -13.78 -17.09
N ARG A 577 1.75 -13.77 -15.98
CA ARG A 577 1.15 -13.83 -14.64
C ARG A 577 0.23 -12.65 -14.39
N LEU A 578 0.62 -11.46 -14.86
CA LEU A 578 -0.22 -10.27 -14.76
C LEU A 578 -1.53 -10.43 -15.56
N CYS A 579 -1.46 -10.98 -16.78
CA CYS A 579 -2.65 -11.32 -17.57
C CYS A 579 -3.51 -12.38 -16.87
N TYR A 580 -2.93 -13.42 -16.32
CA TYR A 580 -3.62 -14.42 -15.51
C TYR A 580 -4.33 -13.78 -14.30
N VAL A 581 -3.67 -12.83 -13.62
CA VAL A 581 -4.30 -12.07 -12.53
C VAL A 581 -5.50 -11.29 -13.05
N ALA A 582 -5.38 -10.57 -14.18
CA ALA A 582 -6.49 -9.80 -14.75
C ALA A 582 -7.70 -10.69 -15.07
N ILE A 583 -7.49 -11.81 -15.76
CA ILE A 583 -8.55 -12.77 -16.13
C ILE A 583 -9.25 -13.32 -14.87
N THR A 584 -8.49 -13.71 -13.86
CA THR A 584 -9.02 -14.32 -12.63
C THR A 584 -9.70 -13.33 -11.68
N ARG A 585 -9.80 -12.04 -12.04
CA ARG A 585 -10.59 -11.06 -11.27
C ARG A 585 -12.07 -11.11 -11.62
N ALA A 586 -12.42 -11.61 -12.81
CA ALA A 586 -13.80 -11.69 -13.25
C ALA A 586 -14.53 -12.88 -12.60
N LYS A 587 -15.76 -12.63 -12.14
CA LYS A 587 -16.66 -13.67 -11.62
C LYS A 587 -17.57 -14.21 -12.71
N LYS A 588 -18.28 -13.31 -13.43
CA LYS A 588 -19.33 -13.65 -14.42
C LYS A 588 -18.88 -13.47 -15.84
N ASP A 589 -18.43 -12.24 -16.19
CA ASP A 589 -18.07 -11.89 -17.56
C ASP A 589 -16.70 -11.21 -17.66
N LEU A 590 -15.98 -11.56 -18.72
CA LEU A 590 -14.68 -10.98 -19.06
C LEU A 590 -14.67 -10.47 -20.49
N TYR A 591 -14.27 -9.22 -20.67
CA TYR A 591 -14.11 -8.53 -21.94
C TYR A 591 -12.63 -8.19 -22.14
N LEU A 592 -12.03 -8.66 -23.24
CA LEU A 592 -10.66 -8.33 -23.65
C LEU A 592 -10.73 -7.41 -24.86
N LEU A 593 -10.15 -6.22 -24.78
CA LEU A 593 -10.24 -5.21 -25.84
C LEU A 593 -8.87 -4.80 -26.34
N ASN A 594 -8.75 -4.57 -27.64
CA ASN A 594 -7.60 -3.90 -28.22
C ASN A 594 -7.99 -2.97 -29.37
N ALA A 595 -7.22 -1.89 -29.56
CA ALA A 595 -7.33 -0.97 -30.67
C ALA A 595 -6.28 -1.31 -31.76
N LYS A 596 -6.63 -1.13 -33.05
CA LYS A 596 -5.68 -1.28 -34.19
C LYS A 596 -4.66 -0.15 -34.20
N ARG A 597 -5.04 1.06 -33.78
CA ARG A 597 -4.20 2.25 -33.64
C ARG A 597 -4.52 2.91 -32.31
N ARG A 598 -3.50 3.50 -31.71
CA ARG A 598 -3.62 4.19 -30.41
C ARG A 598 -2.63 5.35 -30.33
N ILE A 599 -3.07 6.46 -29.77
CA ILE A 599 -2.17 7.58 -29.44
C ILE A 599 -1.75 7.44 -27.98
N LEU A 600 -0.46 7.18 -27.76
CA LEU A 600 0.15 7.15 -26.43
C LEU A 600 1.35 8.08 -26.38
N PHE A 601 1.41 8.94 -25.35
CA PHE A 601 2.48 9.94 -25.18
C PHE A 601 2.72 10.81 -26.43
N GLY A 602 1.61 11.18 -27.13
CA GLY A 602 1.67 12.00 -28.34
C GLY A 602 2.07 11.26 -29.62
N ASN A 603 2.40 9.97 -29.54
CA ASN A 603 2.80 9.16 -30.70
C ASN A 603 1.69 8.22 -31.14
N ASN A 604 1.44 8.17 -32.45
CA ASN A 604 0.50 7.21 -33.03
C ASN A 604 1.19 5.84 -33.19
N GLN A 605 0.63 4.82 -32.56
CA GLN A 605 1.13 3.45 -32.57
C GLN A 605 0.12 2.52 -33.22
N ALA A 606 0.57 1.55 -33.99
CA ALA A 606 -0.26 0.49 -34.56
C ALA A 606 0.32 -0.86 -34.13
N ASN A 607 -0.23 -1.41 -33.06
CA ASN A 607 0.27 -2.62 -32.42
C ASN A 607 -0.54 -3.85 -32.85
N PRO A 608 0.09 -5.04 -32.99
CA PRO A 608 -0.64 -6.30 -33.10
C PRO A 608 -1.46 -6.59 -31.83
N PRO A 609 -2.49 -7.44 -31.92
CA PRO A 609 -3.13 -7.97 -30.71
C PRO A 609 -2.11 -8.60 -29.77
N SER A 610 -2.40 -8.53 -28.47
CA SER A 610 -1.60 -9.21 -27.45
C SER A 610 -1.50 -10.71 -27.71
N ARG A 611 -0.30 -11.27 -27.60
CA ARG A 611 -0.07 -12.73 -27.65
C ARG A 611 -0.90 -13.50 -26.63
N PHE A 612 -1.27 -12.87 -25.53
CA PHE A 612 -2.08 -13.51 -24.50
C PHE A 612 -3.50 -13.85 -24.98
N ILE A 613 -4.01 -13.15 -26.00
CA ILE A 613 -5.29 -13.48 -26.63
C ILE A 613 -5.16 -14.79 -27.42
N GLU A 614 -4.05 -14.97 -28.15
CA GLU A 614 -3.75 -16.19 -28.91
C GLU A 614 -3.44 -17.39 -28.01
N GLU A 615 -2.96 -17.14 -26.78
CA GLU A 615 -2.68 -18.18 -25.78
C GLU A 615 -3.96 -18.71 -25.11
N ILE A 616 -5.11 -18.05 -25.27
CA ILE A 616 -6.41 -18.57 -24.83
C ILE A 616 -6.90 -19.62 -25.86
N ASP A 617 -7.22 -20.82 -25.38
CA ASP A 617 -7.78 -21.85 -26.25
C ASP A 617 -9.12 -21.39 -26.85
N SER A 618 -9.28 -21.56 -28.16
CA SER A 618 -10.39 -20.99 -28.95
C SER A 618 -11.79 -21.44 -28.49
N GLU A 619 -11.88 -22.54 -27.78
CA GLU A 619 -13.15 -23.02 -27.21
C GLU A 619 -13.66 -22.11 -26.08
N TYR A 620 -12.79 -21.33 -25.41
CA TYR A 620 -13.15 -20.42 -24.33
C TYR A 620 -13.21 -18.95 -24.76
N LEU A 621 -12.87 -18.64 -26.03
CA LEU A 621 -12.86 -17.30 -26.59
C LEU A 621 -14.01 -17.09 -27.58
N CYS A 622 -14.67 -15.93 -27.51
CA CYS A 622 -15.67 -15.47 -28.46
C CYS A 622 -15.20 -14.17 -29.11
N ASP A 623 -14.83 -14.21 -30.39
CA ASP A 623 -14.45 -13.02 -31.15
C ASP A 623 -15.68 -12.25 -31.62
N MET A 624 -15.93 -11.09 -31.02
CA MET A 624 -17.05 -10.19 -31.30
C MET A 624 -16.66 -9.02 -32.20
N SER A 625 -15.46 -8.98 -32.76
CA SER A 625 -14.90 -7.84 -33.52
C SER A 625 -15.70 -7.49 -34.76
N LYS A 626 -16.53 -8.40 -35.28
CA LYS A 626 -17.34 -8.23 -36.49
C LYS A 626 -18.77 -7.74 -36.26
N GLN A 627 -19.21 -7.60 -34.98
CA GLN A 627 -20.63 -7.28 -34.66
C GLN A 627 -20.91 -5.82 -34.32
N ASN A 628 -19.93 -4.97 -34.20
CA ASN A 628 -20.10 -3.60 -33.66
C ASN A 628 -20.22 -2.51 -34.71
N ASN A 629 -21.37 -2.43 -35.38
CA ASN A 629 -21.89 -1.17 -35.93
C ASN A 629 -23.25 -0.90 -35.31
N VAL A 630 -23.36 0.21 -34.59
CA VAL A 630 -24.59 0.81 -34.01
C VAL A 630 -24.71 0.73 -32.47
N ILE A 631 -24.61 1.87 -31.79
CA ILE A 631 -25.64 2.52 -30.94
C ILE A 631 -25.04 3.69 -30.14
N ASN A 632 -25.74 4.83 -30.21
CA ASN A 632 -25.53 6.08 -29.45
C ASN A 632 -26.71 6.46 -28.55
N LYS A 633 -26.45 7.18 -27.45
CA LYS A 633 -27.21 8.22 -26.71
C LYS A 633 -27.88 7.94 -25.36
N ALA A 634 -27.37 8.52 -24.34
CA ALA A 634 -27.72 9.63 -23.38
C ALA A 634 -28.71 9.37 -22.18
N SER A 635 -28.38 9.65 -20.99
CA SER A 635 -28.35 10.75 -20.02
C SER A 635 -29.19 10.71 -18.72
N LYS A 636 -28.64 11.15 -17.59
CA LYS A 636 -28.96 12.10 -16.51
C LYS A 636 -29.59 11.71 -15.14
N PHE A 637 -28.85 12.01 -14.05
CA PHE A 637 -29.06 12.65 -12.71
C PHE A 637 -30.03 12.07 -11.62
N VAL A 638 -29.75 12.13 -10.28
CA VAL A 638 -29.66 13.16 -9.23
C VAL A 638 -29.56 12.55 -7.79
N LYS A 639 -29.09 13.29 -6.81
CA LYS A 639 -28.58 13.22 -5.43
C LYS A 639 -29.57 13.04 -4.24
N GLU A 640 -29.04 12.66 -3.00
CA GLU A 640 -28.96 13.31 -1.65
C GLU A 640 -29.22 12.41 -0.41
N LYS A 641 -28.45 12.40 0.60
CA LYS A 641 -28.19 12.88 1.99
C LYS A 641 -29.12 12.33 3.15
N MET A 642 -28.75 12.14 4.41
CA MET A 642 -28.16 12.84 5.56
C MET A 642 -28.22 12.11 6.93
N PHE A 643 -27.52 12.63 7.93
CA PHE A 643 -27.05 12.39 9.31
C PHE A 643 -28.04 12.31 10.50
N ASN A 644 -27.52 11.85 11.70
CA ASN A 644 -27.61 12.52 13.05
C ASN A 644 -26.81 11.83 14.18
N SER A 645 -26.27 12.61 15.15
CA SER A 645 -25.52 12.20 16.35
C SER A 645 -25.86 13.03 17.60
N GLU A 646 -25.78 12.44 18.82
CA GLU A 646 -25.96 13.10 20.12
C GLU A 646 -24.61 13.31 20.85
N ASP A 647 -24.48 14.44 21.57
CA ASP A 647 -23.26 14.87 22.30
C ASP A 647 -23.21 14.31 23.73
N VAL A 648 -22.09 13.69 24.09
CA VAL A 648 -21.77 13.26 25.47
C VAL A 648 -20.84 14.29 26.14
N ASN A 649 -21.22 14.84 27.30
CA ASN A 649 -20.40 15.76 28.06
C ASN A 649 -19.51 15.00 29.07
N PHE A 650 -18.21 15.32 29.06
CA PHE A 650 -17.21 14.81 30.00
C PHE A 650 -16.70 15.96 30.89
N GLU A 651 -16.39 15.63 32.16
CA GLU A 651 -15.77 16.53 33.12
C GLU A 651 -14.46 15.91 33.64
N ILE A 652 -13.57 16.76 34.16
CA ILE A 652 -12.33 16.27 34.78
C ILE A 652 -12.69 15.43 36.01
N GLY A 653 -12.14 14.22 36.07
CA GLY A 653 -12.43 13.24 37.12
C GLY A 653 -13.42 12.16 36.69
N ASP A 654 -14.07 12.29 35.53
CA ASP A 654 -14.93 11.23 35.00
C ASP A 654 -14.14 9.94 34.73
N MET A 655 -14.72 8.81 35.09
CA MET A 655 -14.20 7.49 34.74
C MET A 655 -14.72 7.09 33.36
N ILE A 656 -13.85 6.58 32.52
CA ILE A 656 -14.22 6.05 31.22
C ILE A 656 -13.60 4.68 30.97
N SER A 657 -14.22 3.89 30.11
CA SER A 657 -13.68 2.64 29.58
C SER A 657 -13.41 2.80 28.09
N TYR A 658 -12.23 2.33 27.65
CA TYR A 658 -11.83 2.26 26.24
C TYR A 658 -11.27 0.87 25.91
N PRO A 659 -11.72 0.19 24.83
CA PRO A 659 -11.39 -1.22 24.59
C PRO A 659 -9.90 -1.56 24.54
N LYS A 660 -9.06 -0.63 24.06
CA LYS A 660 -7.61 -0.83 23.91
C LYS A 660 -6.83 -0.58 25.20
N TYR A 661 -7.34 0.31 26.08
CA TYR A 661 -6.59 0.83 27.24
C TYR A 661 -7.22 0.48 28.59
N GLY A 662 -8.45 -0.08 28.58
CA GLY A 662 -9.20 -0.39 29.80
C GLY A 662 -9.87 0.83 30.40
N GLU A 663 -9.94 0.87 31.74
CA GLU A 663 -10.54 1.98 32.49
C GLU A 663 -9.51 3.07 32.79
N GLY A 664 -9.93 4.33 32.66
CA GLY A 664 -9.07 5.50 32.89
C GLY A 664 -9.87 6.69 33.40
N VAL A 665 -9.15 7.69 33.91
CA VAL A 665 -9.70 8.91 34.47
C VAL A 665 -9.46 10.09 33.54
N VAL A 666 -10.49 10.87 33.27
CA VAL A 666 -10.37 12.12 32.49
C VAL A 666 -9.60 13.16 33.28
N VAL A 667 -8.44 13.59 32.75
CA VAL A 667 -7.56 14.57 33.42
C VAL A 667 -7.60 15.94 32.77
N ASN A 668 -8.04 16.03 31.50
CA ASN A 668 -8.28 17.30 30.82
C ASN A 668 -9.42 17.15 29.78
N VAL A 669 -10.19 18.22 29.57
CA VAL A 669 -11.30 18.27 28.62
C VAL A 669 -11.16 19.53 27.79
N ASP A 670 -10.90 19.37 26.49
CA ASP A 670 -10.87 20.42 25.48
C ASP A 670 -12.13 20.37 24.58
N LYS A 671 -12.22 21.21 23.56
CA LYS A 671 -13.40 21.31 22.71
C LYS A 671 -13.80 19.98 22.06
N SER A 672 -12.86 19.30 21.41
CA SER A 672 -13.08 18.08 20.64
C SER A 672 -12.42 16.84 21.23
N ILE A 673 -11.52 17.00 22.21
CA ILE A 673 -10.73 15.91 22.80
C ILE A 673 -10.85 15.85 24.32
N ILE A 674 -10.66 14.66 24.86
CA ILE A 674 -10.42 14.44 26.30
C ILE A 674 -9.03 13.80 26.46
N THR A 675 -8.31 14.21 27.50
CA THR A 675 -7.08 13.55 27.91
C THR A 675 -7.41 12.62 29.07
N VAL A 676 -7.07 11.36 28.95
CA VAL A 676 -7.40 10.31 29.91
C VAL A 676 -6.14 9.66 30.43
N ALA A 677 -6.02 9.54 31.75
CA ALA A 677 -4.95 8.79 32.38
C ALA A 677 -5.38 7.32 32.53
N PHE A 678 -4.66 6.43 31.85
CA PHE A 678 -4.84 4.97 31.93
C PHE A 678 -3.74 4.32 32.80
N PRO A 679 -3.99 3.13 33.34
CA PRO A 679 -2.98 2.37 34.09
C PRO A 679 -1.73 2.06 33.22
N TYR A 680 -0.61 1.81 33.94
CA TYR A 680 0.60 1.31 33.27
C TYR A 680 0.30 0.06 32.42
N PRO A 681 0.80 -0.06 31.17
CA PRO A 681 1.89 0.75 30.58
C PRO A 681 1.43 1.96 29.75
N TYR A 682 0.17 2.34 29.72
CA TYR A 682 -0.39 3.26 28.72
C TYR A 682 -0.23 4.74 29.05
N GLY A 683 -0.27 5.14 30.33
CA GLY A 683 -0.10 6.53 30.73
C GLY A 683 -1.25 7.45 30.29
N THR A 684 -0.95 8.69 29.88
CA THR A 684 -1.96 9.64 29.41
C THR A 684 -2.17 9.53 27.90
N VAL A 685 -3.43 9.33 27.49
CA VAL A 685 -3.85 9.19 26.08
C VAL A 685 -4.90 10.25 25.76
N LYS A 686 -4.80 10.84 24.56
CA LYS A 686 -5.81 11.77 24.05
C LYS A 686 -6.83 11.01 23.20
N LEU A 687 -8.11 11.21 23.46
CA LEU A 687 -9.21 10.56 22.77
C LEU A 687 -10.18 11.61 22.21
N MET A 688 -10.76 11.32 21.05
CA MET A 688 -11.86 12.11 20.48
C MET A 688 -13.09 12.01 21.36
N LYS A 689 -13.64 13.17 21.79
CA LYS A 689 -14.72 13.27 22.79
C LYS A 689 -15.97 12.42 22.46
N ASN A 690 -16.36 12.35 21.20
CA ASN A 690 -17.57 11.68 20.72
C ASN A 690 -17.28 10.32 20.07
N HIS A 691 -16.15 9.69 20.39
CA HIS A 691 -15.81 8.42 19.78
C HIS A 691 -16.64 7.27 20.35
N LYS A 692 -17.21 6.43 19.44
CA LYS A 692 -18.13 5.31 19.76
C LYS A 692 -17.58 4.28 20.76
N ASN A 693 -16.27 4.19 20.89
CA ASN A 693 -15.59 3.23 21.78
C ASN A 693 -15.39 3.78 23.20
N ILE A 694 -15.71 5.05 23.47
CA ILE A 694 -15.63 5.62 24.81
C ILE A 694 -16.96 5.35 25.53
N LYS A 695 -16.88 4.73 26.69
CA LYS A 695 -18.03 4.56 27.58
C LYS A 695 -17.74 5.26 28.90
N LYS A 696 -18.56 6.23 29.26
CA LYS A 696 -18.54 6.83 30.61
C LYS A 696 -19.05 5.78 31.60
N ILE A 697 -18.31 5.57 32.69
CA ILE A 697 -18.61 4.59 33.73
C ILE A 697 -19.28 5.29 34.91
#